data_d0e8df412134d2ad5ed5cfa585b5680c
#
_entry.id   d0e8df412134d2ad5ed5cfa585b5680c
#
_cell.length_a   1.000
_cell.length_b   1.000
_cell.length_c   1.000
_cell.angle_alpha   90.00
_cell.angle_beta   90.00
_cell.angle_gamma   90.00
#
_symmetry.space_group_name_H-M   'P 1'
#
loop_
_entity.id
_entity.type
_entity.pdbx_description
1 polymer ?
#
loop_
_entity_poly.entity_id
_entity_poly.type
_entity_poly.pdbx_seq_one_letter_code
_entity_poly.pdbx_strand_id
1 'polypeptide(L)'
;MFTRFLLATVSLLFTHNAILAVQSPEQPPSRYSEPKFPKERLPMWKQVEEAIQKGLPKTAIEKLEAIGQQALEQKAYPEAALALTRKLQFQSDIQGGDPSEAILALSKELPTAPDPIKPALHAILGHWYWSYFQSNRWQFQGRSELADENSQDLKTWSLQRIFREIDRQYSLSLANSESLKSTPIQNFDPLLDPGTYPDSYRPTLYDFLAHQAIEFYASGEQAGVVRQDAFEIDAASVALGPTDEFMAWNPQTADADSPKLKAIQLYQALLNFHATDESPDARLHCDLERIRFVSNNANGEEKAARTLGLLDSFAQKNAKHPLSSVARARLAEIHVSENDLEAAYEAALQGKNAFPDSIGGKLCHNLIESITAKAINVSTERVWNAPAPNIRVRYKNISTIHFRIVDADWNQRLAGQDRYRPDQFNEADRQELFKKNPIKAWTSNLDPTTDYQEVTHDEPAPLDLKPGYYFLLYSLNGQFTPENNQLGACELWVSKLGLILRPRNHFGIPELEDGFRGIEGLVVDNQSGEPIEGANVLCFARNNNSNQLPNTPTSRVQTDATGIFRIPKIQNAALILVEHQAERLASQSEAYVFDHQAPPANPLNVALFTDRAIYRPGQTIHFKGIATSSDRKTNRYEIVPSTKFTVQLQDPNGQIIETLDLSSNDFGSFSGSMTAPRNRGTGTMILSIKDRPFSTAINVEEYKRPKFQVTLDGIKDQVKLDDKVTLNGKAMSYTGAAIQDAKIRYRVVRAVRWPDWFLSCFAWRIAPYQGRSQEIAQ
;
A
#
# COMPACT_ATOMS: atom_id res chain seq x y z
N MET A 1 -14.48 9.25 -1.39
CA MET A 1 -14.89 9.28 -2.81
C MET A 1 -15.74 8.04 -3.08
N PHE A 2 -17.05 8.13 -2.99
CA PHE A 2 -17.93 6.96 -3.17
C PHE A 2 -18.96 7.26 -4.25
N THR A 3 -18.69 6.74 -5.43
CA THR A 3 -19.66 6.53 -6.49
C THR A 3 -20.54 5.35 -6.09
N ARG A 4 -21.78 5.28 -6.58
CA ARG A 4 -22.64 4.10 -6.41
C ARG A 4 -21.85 2.83 -6.71
N PHE A 5 -21.79 1.89 -5.77
CA PHE A 5 -21.17 0.58 -5.95
C PHE A 5 -22.22 -0.46 -6.29
N LEU A 6 -21.86 -1.42 -7.15
CA LEU A 6 -22.69 -2.61 -7.35
C LEU A 6 -22.80 -3.39 -6.03
N LEU A 7 -24.00 -3.56 -5.52
CA LEU A 7 -24.32 -4.29 -4.28
C LEU A 7 -23.83 -5.75 -4.23
N ALA A 8 -23.20 -6.22 -5.32
CA ALA A 8 -22.66 -7.58 -5.43
C ALA A 8 -21.30 -7.78 -4.74
N THR A 9 -20.76 -6.76 -4.08
CA THR A 9 -19.48 -6.89 -3.37
C THR A 9 -19.70 -6.87 -1.87
N VAL A 10 -19.74 -8.04 -1.25
CA VAL A 10 -19.53 -8.18 0.19
C VAL A 10 -18.02 -8.08 0.44
N SER A 11 -17.61 -7.00 1.06
CA SER A 11 -16.22 -6.76 1.42
C SER A 11 -15.73 -7.75 2.45
N LEU A 12 -14.71 -8.48 2.11
CA LEU A 12 -13.76 -9.06 3.06
C LEU A 12 -12.42 -8.38 2.80
N LEU A 13 -12.13 -7.30 3.51
CA LEU A 13 -10.76 -6.82 3.69
C LEU A 13 -10.69 -6.03 5.00
N PHE A 14 -10.18 -6.70 6.02
CA PHE A 14 -9.58 -6.03 7.18
C PHE A 14 -8.21 -5.49 6.79
N THR A 15 -8.08 -4.18 6.68
CA THR A 15 -6.79 -3.52 6.78
C THR A 15 -6.86 -2.47 7.87
N HIS A 16 -6.04 -2.70 8.90
CA HIS A 16 -5.77 -1.73 9.96
C HIS A 16 -5.09 -0.50 9.39
N ASN A 17 -5.71 0.66 9.56
CA ASN A 17 -4.98 1.90 9.69
C ASN A 17 -5.75 2.87 10.60
N ALA A 18 -4.98 3.54 11.45
CA ALA A 18 -5.37 4.31 12.60
C ALA A 18 -6.43 5.38 12.32
N ILE A 19 -7.41 5.42 13.19
CA ILE A 19 -8.60 6.25 13.11
C ILE A 19 -8.57 7.27 14.24
N LEU A 20 -8.83 8.49 13.86
CA LEU A 20 -9.35 9.53 14.74
C LEU A 20 -10.78 9.15 15.16
N ALA A 21 -10.99 9.06 16.46
CA ALA A 21 -12.30 8.76 17.04
C ALA A 21 -13.27 9.91 16.82
N VAL A 22 -14.31 9.64 16.05
CA VAL A 22 -15.55 10.42 16.03
C VAL A 22 -16.67 9.50 16.47
N GLN A 23 -17.47 10.02 17.37
CA GLN A 23 -18.72 9.54 18.01
C GLN A 23 -19.36 8.28 17.41
N SER A 24 -19.88 7.43 18.30
CA SER A 24 -20.61 6.19 18.04
C SER A 24 -21.51 6.30 16.80
N PRO A 25 -21.34 5.45 15.80
CA PRO A 25 -22.29 5.44 14.69
C PRO A 25 -23.60 4.83 15.16
N GLU A 26 -24.70 5.51 14.93
CA GLU A 26 -26.00 4.89 14.78
C GLU A 26 -25.82 3.66 13.88
N GLN A 27 -26.52 2.57 14.21
CA GLN A 27 -26.49 1.35 13.39
C GLN A 27 -26.71 1.74 11.92
N PRO A 28 -25.88 1.26 10.98
CA PRO A 28 -26.10 1.56 9.58
C PRO A 28 -27.51 1.13 9.21
N PRO A 29 -28.25 1.96 8.45
CA PRO A 29 -29.62 1.62 8.04
C PRO A 29 -29.58 0.26 7.34
N SER A 30 -30.59 -0.57 7.63
CA SER A 30 -30.74 -1.89 7.00
C SER A 30 -30.50 -1.76 5.49
N ARG A 31 -29.66 -2.63 4.93
CA ARG A 31 -29.38 -2.66 3.48
C ARG A 31 -30.62 -2.83 2.61
N TYR A 32 -31.73 -3.22 3.22
CA TYR A 32 -33.04 -3.46 2.61
C TYR A 32 -34.07 -2.43 3.09
N SER A 33 -33.77 -1.13 2.89
CA SER A 33 -34.70 -0.06 3.22
C SER A 33 -35.95 -0.11 2.30
N GLU A 34 -37.11 0.29 2.82
CA GLU A 34 -38.41 0.22 2.15
C GLU A 34 -38.47 0.84 0.74
N PRO A 35 -37.72 1.88 0.34
CA PRO A 35 -37.80 2.41 -1.02
C PRO A 35 -37.18 1.53 -2.11
N LYS A 36 -36.30 0.53 -1.75
CA LYS A 36 -35.54 -0.26 -2.73
C LYS A 36 -36.28 -1.46 -3.30
N PHE A 37 -37.24 -2.02 -2.57
CA PHE A 37 -37.92 -3.25 -2.97
C PHE A 37 -39.46 -3.10 -2.98
N PRO A 38 -40.16 -3.80 -3.86
CA PRO A 38 -41.61 -3.85 -3.82
C PRO A 38 -42.13 -4.33 -2.45
N LYS A 39 -43.21 -3.70 -1.96
CA LYS A 39 -43.75 -3.99 -0.61
C LYS A 39 -44.06 -5.47 -0.40
N GLU A 40 -44.48 -6.16 -1.44
CA GLU A 40 -44.82 -7.58 -1.41
C GLU A 40 -43.60 -8.47 -1.13
N ARG A 41 -42.42 -8.10 -1.63
CA ARG A 41 -41.20 -8.88 -1.47
C ARG A 41 -40.29 -8.42 -0.34
N LEU A 42 -40.53 -7.26 0.26
CA LEU A 42 -39.76 -6.77 1.40
C LEU A 42 -39.69 -7.78 2.58
N PRO A 43 -40.80 -8.50 2.94
CA PRO A 43 -40.73 -9.55 3.96
C PRO A 43 -39.78 -10.71 3.59
N MET A 44 -39.70 -11.06 2.31
CA MET A 44 -38.82 -12.13 1.84
C MET A 44 -37.33 -11.71 1.96
N TRP A 45 -37.01 -10.46 1.61
CA TRP A 45 -35.67 -9.91 1.82
C TRP A 45 -35.28 -9.87 3.29
N LYS A 46 -36.18 -9.50 4.19
CA LYS A 46 -35.95 -9.57 5.65
C LYS A 46 -35.66 -11.01 6.11
N GLN A 47 -36.35 -12.02 5.54
CA GLN A 47 -36.06 -13.43 5.84
C GLN A 47 -34.68 -13.86 5.33
N VAL A 48 -34.22 -13.34 4.19
CA VAL A 48 -32.82 -13.56 3.72
C VAL A 48 -31.83 -13.00 4.73
N GLU A 49 -32.04 -11.76 5.18
CA GLU A 49 -31.14 -11.11 6.15
C GLU A 49 -31.12 -11.87 7.50
N GLU A 50 -32.31 -12.28 8.00
CA GLU A 50 -32.40 -13.11 9.22
C GLU A 50 -31.66 -14.46 9.07
N ALA A 51 -31.79 -15.10 7.90
CA ALA A 51 -31.09 -16.35 7.63
C ALA A 51 -29.57 -16.16 7.64
N ILE A 52 -29.08 -15.05 7.07
CA ILE A 52 -27.65 -14.69 7.07
C ILE A 52 -27.14 -14.45 8.51
N GLN A 53 -27.86 -13.64 9.30
CA GLN A 53 -27.51 -13.35 10.69
C GLN A 53 -27.48 -14.61 11.57
N LYS A 54 -28.33 -15.59 11.28
CA LYS A 54 -28.37 -16.88 11.96
C LYS A 54 -27.35 -17.90 11.44
N GLY A 55 -26.53 -17.54 10.43
CA GLY A 55 -25.56 -18.46 9.83
C GLY A 55 -26.21 -19.61 9.04
N LEU A 56 -27.37 -19.37 8.41
CA LEU A 56 -28.14 -20.35 7.63
C LEU A 56 -28.11 -20.05 6.12
N PRO A 57 -26.95 -20.20 5.46
CA PRO A 57 -26.80 -19.80 4.06
C PRO A 57 -27.66 -20.61 3.09
N LYS A 58 -27.96 -21.89 3.36
CA LYS A 58 -28.88 -22.70 2.52
C LYS A 58 -30.30 -22.13 2.50
N THR A 59 -30.81 -21.71 3.65
CA THR A 59 -32.12 -21.06 3.77
C THR A 59 -32.10 -19.72 3.03
N ALA A 60 -31.03 -18.95 3.11
CA ALA A 60 -30.87 -17.69 2.37
C ALA A 60 -30.92 -17.94 0.84
N ILE A 61 -30.26 -18.98 0.34
CA ILE A 61 -30.26 -19.39 -1.08
C ILE A 61 -31.70 -19.73 -1.55
N GLU A 62 -32.46 -20.55 -0.80
CA GLU A 62 -33.84 -20.91 -1.13
C GLU A 62 -34.73 -19.67 -1.23
N LYS A 63 -34.56 -18.71 -0.29
CA LYS A 63 -35.33 -17.45 -0.34
C LYS A 63 -34.91 -16.57 -1.52
N LEU A 64 -33.64 -16.48 -1.84
CA LEU A 64 -33.14 -15.74 -2.98
C LEU A 64 -33.60 -16.33 -4.32
N GLU A 65 -33.72 -17.66 -4.44
CA GLU A 65 -34.32 -18.29 -5.61
C GLU A 65 -35.77 -17.90 -5.79
N ALA A 66 -36.57 -17.95 -4.72
CA ALA A 66 -37.97 -17.55 -4.77
C ALA A 66 -38.14 -16.07 -5.11
N ILE A 67 -37.31 -15.18 -4.56
CA ILE A 67 -37.30 -13.76 -4.91
C ILE A 67 -36.93 -13.57 -6.37
N GLY A 68 -35.87 -14.22 -6.85
CA GLY A 68 -35.40 -14.12 -8.25
C GLY A 68 -36.48 -14.54 -9.25
N GLN A 69 -37.15 -15.67 -8.99
CA GLN A 69 -38.24 -16.15 -9.85
C GLN A 69 -39.42 -15.15 -9.90
N GLN A 70 -39.91 -14.69 -8.75
CA GLN A 70 -40.99 -13.71 -8.70
C GLN A 70 -40.64 -12.37 -9.34
N ALA A 71 -39.37 -11.93 -9.14
CA ALA A 71 -38.87 -10.71 -9.75
C ALA A 71 -38.78 -10.81 -11.28
N LEU A 72 -38.42 -11.97 -11.84
CA LEU A 72 -38.41 -12.22 -13.28
C LEU A 72 -39.86 -12.22 -13.86
N GLU A 73 -40.80 -12.89 -13.21
CA GLU A 73 -42.21 -12.92 -13.61
C GLU A 73 -42.82 -11.51 -13.66
N GLN A 74 -42.42 -10.65 -12.71
CA GLN A 74 -42.90 -9.27 -12.62
C GLN A 74 -42.01 -8.26 -13.39
N LYS A 75 -41.00 -8.73 -14.13
CA LYS A 75 -40.03 -7.91 -14.86
C LYS A 75 -39.26 -6.90 -13.98
N ALA A 76 -39.13 -7.20 -12.69
CA ALA A 76 -38.30 -6.46 -11.74
C ALA A 76 -36.83 -6.88 -11.91
N TYR A 77 -36.27 -6.64 -13.10
CA TYR A 77 -34.98 -7.14 -13.54
C TYR A 77 -33.79 -6.80 -12.63
N PRO A 78 -33.66 -5.59 -12.08
CA PRO A 78 -32.56 -5.27 -11.17
C PRO A 78 -32.59 -6.08 -9.87
N GLU A 79 -33.77 -6.33 -9.33
CA GLU A 79 -33.98 -7.16 -8.14
C GLU A 79 -33.66 -8.63 -8.43
N ALA A 80 -34.05 -9.13 -9.63
CA ALA A 80 -33.70 -10.48 -10.09
C ALA A 80 -32.19 -10.65 -10.23
N ALA A 81 -31.48 -9.66 -10.76
CA ALA A 81 -30.03 -9.66 -10.87
C ALA A 81 -29.36 -9.69 -9.48
N LEU A 82 -29.87 -8.91 -8.51
CA LEU A 82 -29.37 -8.93 -7.14
C LEU A 82 -29.59 -10.29 -6.48
N ALA A 83 -30.79 -10.86 -6.60
CA ALA A 83 -31.12 -12.17 -6.04
C ALA A 83 -30.22 -13.27 -6.63
N LEU A 84 -30.02 -13.26 -7.96
CA LEU A 84 -29.13 -14.21 -8.65
C LEU A 84 -27.69 -14.10 -8.16
N THR A 85 -27.11 -12.91 -8.18
CA THR A 85 -25.71 -12.72 -7.83
C THR A 85 -25.41 -13.07 -6.37
N ARG A 86 -26.31 -12.70 -5.44
CA ARG A 86 -26.19 -13.10 -4.03
C ARG A 86 -26.33 -14.61 -3.83
N LYS A 87 -27.26 -15.24 -4.53
CA LYS A 87 -27.40 -16.71 -4.52
C LYS A 87 -26.07 -17.37 -4.90
N LEU A 88 -25.46 -16.96 -6.01
CA LEU A 88 -24.21 -17.53 -6.49
C LEU A 88 -23.04 -17.31 -5.51
N GLN A 89 -22.98 -16.16 -4.87
CA GLN A 89 -21.97 -15.90 -3.83
C GLN A 89 -22.13 -16.85 -2.64
N PHE A 90 -23.36 -17.00 -2.09
CA PHE A 90 -23.58 -17.93 -0.98
C PHE A 90 -23.37 -19.40 -1.36
N GLN A 91 -23.63 -19.78 -2.60
CA GLN A 91 -23.31 -21.13 -3.09
C GLN A 91 -21.80 -21.38 -3.09
N SER A 92 -21.01 -20.41 -3.56
CA SER A 92 -19.55 -20.46 -3.52
C SER A 92 -19.04 -20.53 -2.07
N ASP A 93 -19.59 -19.72 -1.16
CA ASP A 93 -19.19 -19.72 0.27
C ASP A 93 -19.41 -21.09 0.94
N ILE A 94 -20.52 -21.78 0.62
CA ILE A 94 -20.81 -23.14 1.14
C ILE A 94 -19.83 -24.17 0.58
N GLN A 95 -19.37 -24.01 -0.66
CA GLN A 95 -18.48 -24.96 -1.35
C GLN A 95 -17.01 -24.80 -0.99
N GLY A 96 -16.65 -23.83 -0.17
CA GLY A 96 -15.26 -23.62 0.29
C GLY A 96 -14.77 -22.19 0.13
N GLY A 97 -15.62 -21.28 -0.35
CA GLY A 97 -15.33 -19.84 -0.43
C GLY A 97 -14.36 -19.47 -1.56
N ASP A 98 -14.20 -20.28 -2.61
CA ASP A 98 -13.38 -19.93 -3.77
C ASP A 98 -14.19 -18.98 -4.70
N PRO A 99 -13.83 -17.69 -4.80
CA PRO A 99 -14.55 -16.74 -5.64
C PRO A 99 -14.63 -17.13 -7.12
N SER A 100 -13.73 -17.99 -7.59
CA SER A 100 -13.75 -18.48 -8.99
C SER A 100 -15.01 -19.27 -9.31
N GLU A 101 -15.61 -19.95 -8.33
CA GLU A 101 -16.83 -20.73 -8.53
C GLU A 101 -18.04 -19.84 -8.81
N ALA A 102 -18.19 -18.72 -8.08
CA ALA A 102 -19.27 -17.76 -8.33
C ALA A 102 -19.12 -17.10 -9.72
N ILE A 103 -17.90 -16.78 -10.14
CA ILE A 103 -17.58 -16.24 -11.46
C ILE A 103 -17.99 -17.21 -12.55
N LEU A 104 -17.59 -18.48 -12.44
CA LEU A 104 -17.93 -19.52 -13.41
C LEU A 104 -19.44 -19.82 -13.46
N ALA A 105 -20.11 -19.80 -12.29
CA ALA A 105 -21.53 -19.99 -12.21
C ALA A 105 -22.29 -18.84 -12.90
N LEU A 106 -21.92 -17.58 -12.65
CA LEU A 106 -22.53 -16.45 -13.33
C LEU A 106 -22.27 -16.49 -14.84
N SER A 107 -21.08 -16.87 -15.27
CA SER A 107 -20.75 -17.04 -16.70
C SER A 107 -21.66 -18.06 -17.41
N LYS A 108 -22.10 -19.10 -16.71
CA LYS A 108 -23.02 -20.12 -17.24
C LYS A 108 -24.48 -19.65 -17.29
N GLU A 109 -24.92 -18.89 -16.30
CA GLU A 109 -26.29 -18.37 -16.21
C GLU A 109 -26.53 -17.20 -17.18
N LEU A 110 -25.52 -16.41 -17.47
CA LEU A 110 -25.62 -15.15 -18.22
C LEU A 110 -26.18 -15.32 -19.64
N PRO A 111 -25.86 -16.35 -20.46
CA PRO A 111 -26.45 -16.54 -21.79
C PRO A 111 -27.98 -16.71 -21.76
N THR A 112 -28.54 -17.32 -20.72
CA THR A 112 -29.95 -17.61 -20.56
C THR A 112 -30.72 -16.49 -19.87
N ALA A 113 -30.00 -15.51 -19.31
CA ALA A 113 -30.61 -14.35 -18.65
C ALA A 113 -31.44 -13.50 -19.63
N PRO A 114 -32.53 -12.83 -19.16
CA PRO A 114 -33.26 -11.89 -19.99
C PRO A 114 -32.38 -10.72 -20.48
N ASP A 115 -32.60 -10.28 -21.74
CA ASP A 115 -31.80 -9.24 -22.36
C ASP A 115 -31.69 -7.94 -21.54
N PRO A 116 -32.77 -7.45 -20.86
CA PRO A 116 -32.68 -6.21 -20.10
C PRO A 116 -31.73 -6.23 -18.91
N ILE A 117 -31.38 -7.42 -18.36
CA ILE A 117 -30.44 -7.51 -17.23
C ILE A 117 -29.02 -7.88 -17.65
N LYS A 118 -28.83 -8.39 -18.89
CA LYS A 118 -27.50 -8.81 -19.37
C LYS A 118 -26.44 -7.72 -19.22
N PRO A 119 -26.69 -6.45 -19.56
CA PRO A 119 -25.69 -5.41 -19.38
C PRO A 119 -25.18 -5.28 -17.94
N ALA A 120 -26.08 -5.31 -16.96
CA ALA A 120 -25.71 -5.25 -15.55
C ALA A 120 -24.95 -6.52 -15.12
N LEU A 121 -25.37 -7.72 -15.55
CA LEU A 121 -24.69 -8.97 -15.25
C LEU A 121 -23.29 -9.04 -15.88
N HIS A 122 -23.11 -8.52 -17.10
CA HIS A 122 -21.78 -8.38 -17.71
C HIS A 122 -20.87 -7.46 -16.89
N ALA A 123 -21.37 -6.31 -16.44
CA ALA A 123 -20.59 -5.41 -15.60
C ALA A 123 -20.23 -6.04 -14.24
N ILE A 124 -21.17 -6.77 -13.62
CA ILE A 124 -20.91 -7.51 -12.38
C ILE A 124 -19.83 -8.57 -12.62
N LEU A 125 -19.94 -9.32 -13.68
CA LEU A 125 -18.97 -10.37 -14.02
C LEU A 125 -17.57 -9.76 -14.30
N GLY A 126 -17.49 -8.64 -15.04
CA GLY A 126 -16.27 -7.89 -15.25
C GLY A 126 -15.63 -7.44 -13.92
N HIS A 127 -16.45 -6.91 -13.02
CA HIS A 127 -16.01 -6.50 -11.69
C HIS A 127 -15.56 -7.69 -10.82
N TRP A 128 -16.22 -8.83 -10.89
CA TRP A 128 -15.80 -10.03 -10.16
C TRP A 128 -14.49 -10.59 -10.67
N TYR A 129 -14.24 -10.61 -11.99
CA TYR A 129 -12.94 -10.97 -12.55
C TYR A 129 -11.84 -10.00 -12.08
N TRP A 130 -12.14 -8.71 -12.04
CA TRP A 130 -11.18 -7.70 -11.57
C TRP A 130 -10.88 -7.88 -10.08
N SER A 131 -11.90 -8.07 -9.23
CA SER A 131 -11.72 -8.34 -7.81
C SER A 131 -10.93 -9.63 -7.55
N TYR A 132 -11.21 -10.67 -8.33
CA TYR A 132 -10.44 -11.92 -8.28
C TYR A 132 -8.97 -11.69 -8.62
N PHE A 133 -8.69 -10.94 -9.68
CA PHE A 133 -7.31 -10.55 -10.02
C PHE A 133 -6.66 -9.77 -8.89
N GLN A 134 -7.29 -8.74 -8.34
CA GLN A 134 -6.74 -7.92 -7.25
C GLN A 134 -6.38 -8.75 -6.02
N SER A 135 -7.22 -9.70 -5.64
CA SER A 135 -7.00 -10.60 -4.50
C SER A 135 -5.88 -11.63 -4.75
N ASN A 136 -5.61 -11.97 -6.01
CA ASN A 136 -4.64 -12.98 -6.42
C ASN A 136 -3.48 -12.41 -7.25
N ARG A 137 -3.23 -11.12 -7.18
CA ARG A 137 -2.27 -10.38 -8.04
C ARG A 137 -0.89 -11.05 -8.10
N TRP A 138 -0.36 -11.49 -6.97
CA TRP A 138 0.94 -12.13 -6.86
C TRP A 138 1.05 -13.44 -7.67
N GLN A 139 -0.06 -14.19 -7.82
CA GLN A 139 -0.08 -15.40 -8.61
C GLN A 139 -0.01 -15.12 -10.13
N PHE A 140 -0.61 -14.02 -10.57
CA PHE A 140 -0.62 -13.63 -11.98
C PHE A 140 0.72 -13.08 -12.48
N GLN A 141 1.54 -12.49 -11.59
CA GLN A 141 2.83 -11.90 -11.96
C GLN A 141 3.85 -12.93 -12.50
N GLY A 142 3.77 -14.17 -12.03
CA GLY A 142 4.66 -15.26 -12.44
C GLY A 142 4.15 -16.12 -13.60
N ARG A 143 2.94 -15.85 -14.15
CA ARG A 143 2.31 -16.65 -15.19
C ARG A 143 2.55 -16.07 -16.58
N SER A 144 2.93 -16.92 -17.54
CA SER A 144 2.96 -16.59 -18.96
C SER A 144 1.73 -17.14 -19.69
N GLU A 145 1.51 -16.68 -20.92
CA GLU A 145 0.34 -17.04 -21.73
C GLU A 145 0.40 -18.52 -22.14
N LEU A 146 -0.69 -19.26 -21.93
CA LEU A 146 -0.85 -20.62 -22.41
C LEU A 146 -1.29 -20.61 -23.87
N ALA A 147 -0.83 -21.58 -24.66
CA ALA A 147 -1.31 -21.79 -26.01
C ALA A 147 -2.77 -22.29 -26.06
N ASP A 148 -3.25 -22.95 -25.01
CA ASP A 148 -4.63 -23.39 -24.90
C ASP A 148 -5.51 -22.35 -24.19
N GLU A 149 -6.19 -21.55 -24.98
CA GLU A 149 -7.12 -20.50 -24.50
C GLU A 149 -8.44 -21.08 -23.95
N ASN A 150 -8.69 -22.38 -24.01
CA ASN A 150 -9.99 -22.97 -23.69
C ASN A 150 -10.17 -23.40 -22.22
N SER A 151 -9.13 -23.31 -21.38
CA SER A 151 -9.25 -23.67 -19.98
C SER A 151 -10.26 -22.75 -19.25
N GLN A 152 -11.25 -23.33 -18.56
CA GLN A 152 -12.18 -22.61 -17.69
C GLN A 152 -11.62 -22.39 -16.28
N ASP A 153 -10.52 -23.03 -15.91
CA ASP A 153 -9.89 -22.87 -14.61
C ASP A 153 -9.13 -21.54 -14.52
N LEU A 154 -9.67 -20.57 -13.78
CA LEU A 154 -9.07 -19.25 -13.55
C LEU A 154 -7.66 -19.32 -12.95
N LYS A 155 -7.33 -20.41 -12.24
CA LYS A 155 -6.00 -20.63 -11.66
C LYS A 155 -4.94 -20.86 -12.73
N THR A 156 -5.34 -21.16 -13.96
CA THR A 156 -4.42 -21.34 -15.09
C THR A 156 -4.31 -20.11 -16.00
N TRP A 157 -5.14 -19.09 -15.78
CA TRP A 157 -5.19 -17.90 -16.64
C TRP A 157 -3.95 -17.04 -16.46
N SER A 158 -3.43 -16.52 -17.60
CA SER A 158 -2.39 -15.49 -17.59
C SER A 158 -2.98 -14.11 -17.25
N LEU A 159 -2.09 -13.17 -16.93
CA LEU A 159 -2.45 -11.77 -16.71
C LEU A 159 -3.16 -11.16 -17.94
N GLN A 160 -2.64 -11.45 -19.13
CA GLN A 160 -3.22 -10.96 -20.38
C GLN A 160 -4.62 -11.49 -20.61
N ARG A 161 -4.85 -12.77 -20.32
CA ARG A 161 -6.15 -13.41 -20.51
C ARG A 161 -7.22 -12.83 -19.57
N ILE A 162 -6.92 -12.66 -18.30
CA ILE A 162 -7.91 -12.13 -17.37
C ILE A 162 -8.27 -10.66 -17.71
N PHE A 163 -7.31 -9.84 -18.12
CA PHE A 163 -7.60 -8.47 -18.53
C PHE A 163 -8.38 -8.40 -19.84
N ARG A 164 -8.11 -9.27 -20.79
CA ARG A 164 -8.89 -9.40 -22.02
C ARG A 164 -10.34 -9.81 -21.72
N GLU A 165 -10.53 -10.70 -20.76
CA GLU A 165 -11.87 -11.11 -20.37
C GLU A 165 -12.63 -9.99 -19.62
N ILE A 166 -11.98 -9.25 -18.72
CA ILE A 166 -12.58 -8.09 -18.07
C ILE A 166 -12.98 -7.04 -19.10
N ASP A 167 -12.10 -6.71 -20.02
CA ASP A 167 -12.37 -5.80 -21.14
C ASP A 167 -13.57 -6.26 -22.00
N ARG A 168 -13.60 -7.56 -22.33
CA ARG A 168 -14.72 -8.17 -23.06
C ARG A 168 -16.05 -8.01 -22.30
N GLN A 169 -16.05 -8.24 -21.00
CA GLN A 169 -17.26 -8.13 -20.18
C GLN A 169 -17.76 -6.67 -20.12
N TYR A 170 -16.88 -5.69 -19.90
CA TYR A 170 -17.27 -4.28 -19.94
C TYR A 170 -17.73 -3.84 -21.34
N SER A 171 -17.09 -4.31 -22.40
CA SER A 171 -17.53 -4.04 -23.78
C SER A 171 -18.93 -4.60 -24.05
N LEU A 172 -19.23 -5.81 -23.59
CA LEU A 172 -20.56 -6.41 -23.73
C LEU A 172 -21.62 -5.70 -22.87
N SER A 173 -21.24 -5.18 -21.70
CA SER A 173 -22.15 -4.40 -20.86
C SER A 173 -22.61 -3.11 -21.56
N LEU A 174 -21.82 -2.57 -22.48
CA LEU A 174 -22.08 -1.31 -23.22
C LEU A 174 -22.62 -1.55 -24.63
N ALA A 175 -22.73 -2.80 -25.11
CA ALA A 175 -23.04 -3.12 -26.49
C ALA A 175 -24.38 -2.54 -27.03
N ASN A 176 -25.39 -2.46 -26.14
CA ASN A 176 -26.71 -1.89 -26.53
C ASN A 176 -26.87 -0.46 -25.99
N SER A 177 -26.01 0.45 -26.42
CA SER A 177 -25.91 1.80 -25.88
C SER A 177 -27.22 2.59 -25.95
N GLU A 178 -28.03 2.45 -26.99
CA GLU A 178 -29.30 3.20 -27.14
C GLU A 178 -30.34 2.82 -26.09
N SER A 179 -30.49 1.53 -25.80
CA SER A 179 -31.37 1.08 -24.71
C SER A 179 -30.84 1.54 -23.34
N LEU A 180 -29.53 1.52 -23.13
CA LEU A 180 -28.92 1.95 -21.88
C LEU A 180 -29.08 3.45 -21.63
N LYS A 181 -28.91 4.27 -22.68
CA LYS A 181 -29.11 5.73 -22.66
C LYS A 181 -30.55 6.13 -22.33
N SER A 182 -31.49 5.32 -22.75
CA SER A 182 -32.93 5.54 -22.44
C SER A 182 -33.37 4.97 -21.09
N THR A 183 -32.55 4.27 -20.38
CA THR A 183 -32.85 3.63 -19.10
C THR A 183 -32.41 4.48 -17.91
N PRO A 184 -33.33 5.09 -17.13
CA PRO A 184 -32.97 5.87 -15.95
C PRO A 184 -32.25 5.03 -14.91
N ILE A 185 -31.22 5.61 -14.27
CA ILE A 185 -30.41 4.89 -13.27
C ILE A 185 -31.22 4.47 -12.03
N GLN A 186 -32.25 5.23 -11.67
CA GLN A 186 -33.15 4.94 -10.54
C GLN A 186 -33.84 3.58 -10.69
N ASN A 187 -34.07 3.13 -11.93
CA ASN A 187 -34.66 1.81 -12.18
C ASN A 187 -33.75 0.69 -11.61
N PHE A 188 -32.47 0.95 -11.39
CA PHE A 188 -31.49 0.02 -10.87
C PHE A 188 -31.17 0.21 -9.37
N ASP A 189 -31.90 1.07 -8.66
CA ASP A 189 -31.73 1.29 -7.22
C ASP A 189 -31.70 0.00 -6.37
N PRO A 190 -32.48 -1.04 -6.68
CA PRO A 190 -32.42 -2.31 -5.95
C PRO A 190 -31.04 -3.00 -6.03
N LEU A 191 -30.31 -2.79 -7.13
CA LEU A 191 -29.01 -3.42 -7.40
C LEU A 191 -27.83 -2.53 -6.99
N LEU A 192 -28.04 -1.24 -6.76
CA LEU A 192 -26.99 -0.25 -6.56
C LEU A 192 -26.99 0.29 -5.14
N ASP A 193 -25.78 0.51 -4.57
CA ASP A 193 -25.65 1.30 -3.37
C ASP A 193 -25.74 2.80 -3.69
N PRO A 194 -26.48 3.60 -2.92
CA PRO A 194 -26.54 5.03 -3.13
C PRO A 194 -25.16 5.65 -2.90
N GLY A 195 -24.71 6.45 -3.88
CA GLY A 195 -23.49 7.22 -3.78
C GLY A 195 -23.69 8.57 -3.10
N THR A 196 -22.65 9.40 -3.08
CA THR A 196 -22.68 10.76 -2.54
C THR A 196 -23.09 11.79 -3.58
N TYR A 197 -22.99 11.46 -4.88
CA TYR A 197 -23.38 12.34 -5.97
C TYR A 197 -24.84 12.18 -6.34
N PRO A 198 -25.55 13.26 -6.73
CA PRO A 198 -26.91 13.17 -7.21
C PRO A 198 -26.98 12.38 -8.54
N ASP A 199 -28.12 11.71 -8.76
CA ASP A 199 -28.33 10.93 -9.99
C ASP A 199 -28.27 11.78 -11.26
N SER A 200 -28.55 13.09 -11.16
CA SER A 200 -28.45 14.00 -12.30
C SER A 200 -27.04 14.08 -12.92
N TYR A 201 -25.99 13.67 -12.17
CA TYR A 201 -24.62 13.62 -12.70
C TYR A 201 -24.33 12.35 -13.52
N ARG A 202 -25.12 11.28 -13.33
CA ARG A 202 -25.08 10.03 -14.09
C ARG A 202 -26.49 9.49 -14.23
N PRO A 203 -27.34 10.13 -15.05
CA PRO A 203 -28.79 9.92 -15.01
C PRO A 203 -29.22 8.59 -15.61
N THR A 204 -28.39 7.94 -16.43
CA THR A 204 -28.78 6.72 -17.13
C THR A 204 -27.91 5.51 -16.74
N LEU A 205 -28.40 4.32 -17.08
CA LEU A 205 -27.62 3.09 -16.92
C LEU A 205 -26.35 3.12 -17.78
N TYR A 206 -26.39 3.79 -18.95
CA TYR A 206 -25.23 3.98 -19.80
C TYR A 206 -24.12 4.73 -19.06
N ASP A 207 -24.44 5.83 -18.39
CA ASP A 207 -23.49 6.61 -17.59
C ASP A 207 -22.82 5.76 -16.53
N PHE A 208 -23.63 5.01 -15.78
CA PHE A 208 -23.11 4.17 -14.72
C PHE A 208 -22.14 3.12 -15.26
N LEU A 209 -22.53 2.36 -16.29
CA LEU A 209 -21.72 1.28 -16.85
C LEU A 209 -20.47 1.81 -17.55
N ALA A 210 -20.57 2.94 -18.27
CA ALA A 210 -19.41 3.58 -18.90
C ALA A 210 -18.38 4.04 -17.86
N HIS A 211 -18.81 4.62 -16.75
CA HIS A 211 -17.89 5.02 -15.69
C HIS A 211 -17.25 3.82 -14.96
N GLN A 212 -17.97 2.69 -14.82
CA GLN A 212 -17.39 1.45 -14.30
C GLN A 212 -16.30 0.90 -15.24
N ALA A 213 -16.52 0.91 -16.53
CA ALA A 213 -15.52 0.52 -17.52
C ALA A 213 -14.29 1.48 -17.49
N ILE A 214 -14.52 2.79 -17.42
CA ILE A 214 -13.46 3.81 -17.30
C ILE A 214 -12.63 3.57 -16.02
N GLU A 215 -13.25 3.24 -14.90
CA GLU A 215 -12.53 2.96 -13.65
C GLU A 215 -11.55 1.80 -13.82
N PHE A 216 -11.96 0.72 -14.48
CA PHE A 216 -11.07 -0.38 -14.83
C PHE A 216 -9.94 0.07 -15.77
N TYR A 217 -10.26 0.80 -16.85
CA TYR A 217 -9.26 1.26 -17.81
C TYR A 217 -8.27 2.26 -17.21
N ALA A 218 -8.69 3.02 -16.19
CA ALA A 218 -7.86 4.01 -15.49
C ALA A 218 -7.01 3.41 -14.36
N SER A 219 -7.23 2.15 -13.98
CA SER A 219 -6.64 1.55 -12.78
C SER A 219 -5.11 1.44 -12.80
N GLY A 220 -4.46 1.55 -13.96
CA GLY A 220 -3.01 1.41 -14.10
C GLY A 220 -2.49 -0.03 -13.90
N GLU A 221 -3.35 -0.96 -13.49
CA GLU A 221 -2.97 -2.36 -13.24
C GLU A 221 -2.60 -3.11 -14.53
N GLN A 222 -3.05 -2.60 -15.65
CA GLN A 222 -2.78 -3.13 -16.98
C GLN A 222 -1.36 -2.83 -17.47
N ALA A 223 -0.58 -2.05 -16.71
CA ALA A 223 0.80 -1.72 -17.07
C ALA A 223 1.72 -2.95 -17.21
N GLY A 224 1.38 -4.07 -16.55
CA GLY A 224 2.10 -5.34 -16.69
C GLY A 224 1.89 -6.06 -18.02
N VAL A 225 0.93 -5.62 -18.85
CA VAL A 225 0.56 -6.21 -20.15
C VAL A 225 0.86 -5.24 -21.31
N VAL A 226 1.44 -4.07 -21.00
CA VAL A 226 1.66 -3.01 -21.96
C VAL A 226 2.56 -3.48 -23.12
N ARG A 227 2.07 -3.32 -24.34
CA ARG A 227 2.85 -3.55 -25.57
C ARG A 227 3.98 -2.51 -25.68
N GLN A 228 5.02 -2.85 -26.43
CA GLN A 228 6.11 -1.90 -26.72
C GLN A 228 5.63 -0.58 -27.38
N ASP A 229 4.47 -0.60 -28.02
CA ASP A 229 3.85 0.53 -28.74
C ASP A 229 2.60 1.05 -28.00
N ALA A 230 2.57 1.01 -26.66
CA ALA A 230 1.43 1.44 -25.89
C ALA A 230 1.09 2.89 -26.17
N PHE A 231 -0.21 3.17 -26.30
CA PHE A 231 -0.69 4.54 -26.40
C PHE A 231 -0.46 5.30 -25.09
N GLU A 232 0.25 6.40 -25.16
CA GLU A 232 0.48 7.32 -24.05
C GLU A 232 -0.17 8.68 -24.32
N ILE A 233 -0.66 9.32 -23.26
CA ILE A 233 -1.28 10.63 -23.34
C ILE A 233 -0.20 11.68 -23.11
N ASP A 234 0.08 12.48 -24.15
CA ASP A 234 0.95 13.65 -24.02
C ASP A 234 0.17 14.82 -23.38
N ALA A 235 0.73 15.43 -22.35
CA ALA A 235 0.16 16.59 -21.69
C ALA A 235 0.03 17.81 -22.63
N ALA A 236 0.88 17.93 -23.66
CA ALA A 236 0.79 18.97 -24.68
C ALA A 236 -0.33 18.70 -25.70
N SER A 237 -0.91 17.49 -25.72
CA SER A 237 -1.98 17.13 -26.65
C SER A 237 -3.32 17.80 -26.33
N VAL A 238 -4.28 17.63 -27.21
CA VAL A 238 -5.67 18.08 -27.07
C VAL A 238 -6.39 17.37 -25.92
N ALA A 239 -5.84 16.27 -25.40
CA ALA A 239 -6.41 15.56 -24.24
C ALA A 239 -6.59 16.49 -23.03
N LEU A 240 -5.60 17.38 -22.76
CA LEU A 240 -5.67 18.47 -21.78
C LEU A 240 -6.04 19.80 -22.46
N GLY A 241 -6.98 19.78 -23.40
CA GLY A 241 -7.55 20.94 -24.07
C GLY A 241 -9.01 21.20 -23.69
N PRO A 242 -9.62 22.26 -24.28
CA PRO A 242 -11.03 22.55 -24.12
C PRO A 242 -11.92 21.35 -24.49
N THR A 243 -13.10 21.26 -23.88
CA THR A 243 -14.03 20.14 -24.04
C THR A 243 -14.40 19.85 -25.50
N ASP A 244 -14.66 20.89 -26.27
CA ASP A 244 -15.07 20.74 -27.69
C ASP A 244 -13.93 20.24 -28.58
N GLU A 245 -12.69 20.69 -28.32
CA GLU A 245 -11.49 20.18 -29.00
C GLU A 245 -11.22 18.71 -28.61
N PHE A 246 -11.38 18.37 -27.34
CA PHE A 246 -11.26 17.00 -26.86
C PHE A 246 -12.30 16.07 -27.51
N MET A 247 -13.54 16.50 -27.63
CA MET A 247 -14.62 15.73 -28.28
C MET A 247 -14.32 15.43 -29.74
N ALA A 248 -13.68 16.39 -30.47
CA ALA A 248 -13.31 16.25 -31.86
C ALA A 248 -11.98 15.51 -32.06
N TRP A 249 -11.23 15.26 -31.02
CA TRP A 249 -9.89 14.67 -31.08
C TRP A 249 -9.92 13.18 -31.46
N ASN A 250 -9.15 12.82 -32.48
CA ASN A 250 -8.97 11.44 -32.94
C ASN A 250 -7.48 11.07 -32.82
N PRO A 251 -7.03 10.52 -31.72
CA PRO A 251 -5.63 10.16 -31.51
C PRO A 251 -5.20 9.06 -32.49
N GLN A 252 -4.10 9.30 -33.20
CA GLN A 252 -3.52 8.32 -34.10
C GLN A 252 -2.56 7.43 -33.34
N THR A 253 -2.87 6.13 -33.26
CA THR A 253 -2.05 5.15 -32.56
C THR A 253 -2.14 3.78 -33.24
N ALA A 254 -1.06 2.99 -33.15
CA ALA A 254 -1.06 1.59 -33.54
C ALA A 254 -1.67 0.66 -32.46
N ASP A 255 -1.84 1.17 -31.23
CA ASP A 255 -2.40 0.45 -30.09
C ASP A 255 -3.91 0.72 -29.95
N ALA A 256 -4.69 0.11 -30.84
CA ALA A 256 -6.15 0.27 -30.84
C ALA A 256 -6.83 -0.32 -29.60
N ASP A 257 -6.18 -1.27 -28.92
CA ASP A 257 -6.71 -1.95 -27.74
C ASP A 257 -6.29 -1.25 -26.43
N SER A 258 -5.59 -0.11 -26.51
CA SER A 258 -5.12 0.62 -25.33
C SER A 258 -6.26 0.93 -24.35
N PRO A 259 -6.10 0.59 -23.08
CA PRO A 259 -7.06 0.97 -22.04
C PRO A 259 -7.24 2.49 -21.94
N LYS A 260 -6.15 3.24 -22.02
CA LYS A 260 -6.20 4.72 -22.00
C LYS A 260 -6.99 5.27 -23.18
N LEU A 261 -6.82 4.70 -24.38
CA LEU A 261 -7.59 5.08 -25.56
C LEU A 261 -9.07 4.77 -25.39
N LYS A 262 -9.42 3.57 -24.90
CA LYS A 262 -10.80 3.18 -24.63
C LYS A 262 -11.48 4.10 -23.62
N ALA A 263 -10.77 4.50 -22.55
CA ALA A 263 -11.27 5.48 -21.59
C ALA A 263 -11.54 6.84 -22.25
N ILE A 264 -10.62 7.33 -23.08
CA ILE A 264 -10.80 8.58 -23.85
C ILE A 264 -12.06 8.48 -24.71
N GLN A 265 -12.21 7.41 -25.50
CA GLN A 265 -13.36 7.20 -26.36
C GLN A 265 -14.69 7.15 -25.58
N LEU A 266 -14.70 6.53 -24.40
CA LEU A 266 -15.88 6.52 -23.52
C LEU A 266 -16.19 7.93 -23.00
N TYR A 267 -15.20 8.72 -22.59
CA TYR A 267 -15.44 10.12 -22.20
C TYR A 267 -15.98 10.94 -23.35
N GLN A 268 -15.45 10.78 -24.57
CA GLN A 268 -15.98 11.44 -25.78
C GLN A 268 -17.42 11.03 -26.06
N ALA A 269 -17.73 9.73 -25.95
CA ALA A 269 -19.10 9.22 -26.15
C ALA A 269 -20.09 9.77 -25.12
N LEU A 270 -19.71 9.84 -23.85
CA LEU A 270 -20.51 10.43 -22.77
C LEU A 270 -20.75 11.92 -22.96
N LEU A 271 -19.69 12.69 -23.28
CA LEU A 271 -19.79 14.13 -23.53
C LEU A 271 -20.68 14.45 -24.75
N ASN A 272 -20.57 13.64 -25.81
CA ASN A 272 -21.45 13.75 -26.99
C ASN A 272 -22.89 13.39 -26.68
N PHE A 273 -23.13 12.34 -25.86
CA PHE A 273 -24.47 11.94 -25.45
C PHE A 273 -25.20 13.06 -24.72
N HIS A 274 -24.51 13.75 -23.80
CA HIS A 274 -25.07 14.82 -22.99
C HIS A 274 -24.92 16.23 -23.60
N ALA A 275 -24.51 16.33 -24.87
CA ALA A 275 -24.27 17.64 -25.50
C ALA A 275 -25.55 18.49 -25.68
N THR A 276 -26.72 17.82 -25.78
CA THR A 276 -28.01 18.45 -26.03
C THR A 276 -29.00 18.33 -24.86
N ASP A 277 -28.54 17.89 -23.69
CA ASP A 277 -29.41 17.77 -22.52
C ASP A 277 -29.89 19.15 -22.04
N GLU A 278 -31.11 19.22 -21.53
CA GLU A 278 -31.66 20.43 -20.92
C GLU A 278 -30.87 20.82 -19.65
N SER A 279 -30.48 19.83 -18.81
CA SER A 279 -29.61 20.04 -17.67
C SER A 279 -28.15 19.79 -18.06
N PRO A 280 -27.22 20.71 -17.74
CA PRO A 280 -25.80 20.52 -18.02
C PRO A 280 -25.12 19.57 -17.04
N ASP A 281 -25.80 19.08 -16.02
CA ASP A 281 -25.26 18.32 -14.87
C ASP A 281 -24.34 17.17 -15.31
N ALA A 282 -24.85 16.27 -16.14
CA ALA A 282 -24.15 15.07 -16.57
C ALA A 282 -22.92 15.41 -17.44
N ARG A 283 -23.08 16.37 -18.37
CA ARG A 283 -21.98 16.84 -19.23
C ARG A 283 -20.87 17.48 -18.41
N LEU A 284 -21.21 18.36 -17.47
CA LEU A 284 -20.21 19.05 -16.63
C LEU A 284 -19.51 18.06 -15.69
N HIS A 285 -20.24 17.12 -15.11
CA HIS A 285 -19.65 16.08 -14.28
C HIS A 285 -18.69 15.21 -15.10
N CYS A 286 -19.10 14.78 -16.30
CA CYS A 286 -18.28 13.98 -17.20
C CYS A 286 -16.98 14.71 -17.58
N ASP A 287 -17.06 16.01 -17.89
CA ASP A 287 -15.88 16.80 -18.25
C ASP A 287 -14.89 16.97 -17.10
N LEU A 288 -15.37 17.20 -15.88
CA LEU A 288 -14.52 17.20 -14.68
C LEU A 288 -13.81 15.86 -14.45
N GLU A 289 -14.53 14.75 -14.65
CA GLU A 289 -13.94 13.41 -14.53
C GLU A 289 -12.94 13.13 -15.66
N ARG A 290 -13.19 13.59 -16.88
CA ARG A 290 -12.24 13.57 -18.01
C ARG A 290 -10.96 14.33 -17.66
N ILE A 291 -11.06 15.57 -17.15
CA ILE A 291 -9.90 16.37 -16.75
C ILE A 291 -9.08 15.60 -15.70
N ARG A 292 -9.72 15.02 -14.69
CA ARG A 292 -9.06 14.21 -13.67
C ARG A 292 -8.36 12.99 -14.27
N PHE A 293 -9.05 12.24 -15.14
CA PHE A 293 -8.48 11.06 -15.79
C PHE A 293 -7.25 11.41 -16.60
N VAL A 294 -7.36 12.43 -17.46
CA VAL A 294 -6.24 12.83 -18.32
C VAL A 294 -5.09 13.37 -17.49
N SER A 295 -5.36 14.22 -16.50
CA SER A 295 -4.34 14.73 -15.59
C SER A 295 -3.58 13.61 -14.87
N ASN A 296 -4.25 12.53 -14.45
CA ASN A 296 -3.60 11.42 -13.78
C ASN A 296 -2.75 10.54 -14.72
N ASN A 297 -3.11 10.49 -16.02
CA ASN A 297 -2.52 9.56 -16.99
C ASN A 297 -1.64 10.23 -18.05
N ALA A 298 -1.61 11.55 -18.14
CA ALA A 298 -0.76 12.28 -19.08
C ALA A 298 0.67 12.41 -18.57
N ASN A 299 1.61 12.41 -19.50
CA ASN A 299 3.04 12.65 -19.30
C ASN A 299 3.45 13.98 -19.94
N GLY A 300 4.44 14.66 -19.40
CA GLY A 300 4.99 15.91 -19.93
C GLY A 300 5.04 17.05 -18.91
N GLU A 301 5.92 18.01 -19.13
CA GLU A 301 6.19 19.13 -18.23
C GLU A 301 5.02 20.11 -18.10
N GLU A 302 4.22 20.27 -19.15
CA GLU A 302 3.08 21.19 -19.18
C GLU A 302 1.85 20.68 -18.40
N LYS A 303 1.87 19.47 -17.92
CA LYS A 303 0.75 18.78 -17.28
C LYS A 303 0.10 19.59 -16.14
N ALA A 304 0.90 20.07 -15.20
CA ALA A 304 0.41 20.83 -14.04
C ALA A 304 -0.25 22.14 -14.48
N ALA A 305 0.46 22.94 -15.28
CA ALA A 305 -0.03 24.23 -15.74
C ALA A 305 -1.33 24.12 -16.56
N ARG A 306 -1.40 23.14 -17.47
CA ARG A 306 -2.61 22.91 -18.29
C ARG A 306 -3.78 22.42 -17.47
N THR A 307 -3.54 21.53 -16.50
CA THR A 307 -4.59 21.04 -15.61
C THR A 307 -5.17 22.17 -14.76
N LEU A 308 -4.31 23.01 -14.16
CA LEU A 308 -4.72 24.19 -13.39
C LEU A 308 -5.55 25.14 -14.26
N GLY A 309 -5.06 25.46 -15.47
CA GLY A 309 -5.76 26.35 -16.42
C GLY A 309 -7.13 25.81 -16.83
N LEU A 310 -7.27 24.50 -17.06
CA LEU A 310 -8.55 23.87 -17.40
C LEU A 310 -9.54 23.90 -16.24
N LEU A 311 -9.10 23.57 -15.04
CA LEU A 311 -9.96 23.58 -13.83
C LEU A 311 -10.42 24.99 -13.50
N ASP A 312 -9.55 25.99 -13.61
CA ASP A 312 -9.89 27.39 -13.39
C ASP A 312 -10.89 27.90 -14.46
N SER A 313 -10.62 27.62 -15.74
CA SER A 313 -11.55 27.93 -16.85
C SER A 313 -12.91 27.25 -16.65
N PHE A 314 -12.93 25.99 -16.22
CA PHE A 314 -14.16 25.28 -15.92
C PHE A 314 -14.94 25.96 -14.78
N ALA A 315 -14.27 26.30 -13.68
CA ALA A 315 -14.88 26.95 -12.53
C ALA A 315 -15.46 28.33 -12.87
N GLN A 316 -14.76 29.11 -13.70
CA GLN A 316 -15.21 30.43 -14.15
C GLN A 316 -16.41 30.34 -15.09
N LYS A 317 -16.34 29.47 -16.13
CA LYS A 317 -17.43 29.29 -17.11
C LYS A 317 -18.71 28.79 -16.46
N ASN A 318 -18.58 27.96 -15.42
CA ASN A 318 -19.68 27.33 -14.73
C ASN A 318 -19.90 27.91 -13.31
N ALA A 319 -19.59 29.19 -13.10
CA ALA A 319 -19.65 29.83 -11.77
C ALA A 319 -21.04 29.77 -11.08
N LYS A 320 -22.11 29.58 -11.86
CA LYS A 320 -23.49 29.44 -11.34
C LYS A 320 -23.89 27.98 -11.09
N HIS A 321 -23.00 27.03 -11.30
CA HIS A 321 -23.27 25.61 -11.15
C HIS A 321 -22.49 25.00 -9.98
N PRO A 322 -23.08 24.11 -9.12
CA PRO A 322 -22.39 23.54 -7.94
C PRO A 322 -21.08 22.80 -8.29
N LEU A 323 -20.92 22.26 -9.48
CA LEU A 323 -19.69 21.60 -9.92
C LEU A 323 -18.50 22.58 -10.07
N SER A 324 -18.72 23.90 -10.14
CA SER A 324 -17.64 24.88 -10.07
C SER A 324 -16.86 24.80 -8.75
N SER A 325 -17.57 24.53 -7.63
CA SER A 325 -16.92 24.30 -6.35
C SER A 325 -16.12 23.00 -6.31
N VAL A 326 -16.52 21.96 -7.04
CA VAL A 326 -15.71 20.73 -7.20
C VAL A 326 -14.42 21.03 -7.95
N ALA A 327 -14.49 21.84 -9.04
CA ALA A 327 -13.30 22.28 -9.76
C ALA A 327 -12.37 23.10 -8.87
N ARG A 328 -12.92 24.00 -8.06
CA ARG A 328 -12.13 24.79 -7.08
C ARG A 328 -11.48 23.91 -6.00
N ALA A 329 -12.17 22.88 -5.52
CA ALA A 329 -11.58 21.92 -4.58
C ALA A 329 -10.38 21.19 -5.22
N ARG A 330 -10.50 20.74 -6.48
CA ARG A 330 -9.39 20.08 -7.19
C ARG A 330 -8.21 21.02 -7.48
N LEU A 331 -8.49 22.29 -7.78
CA LEU A 331 -7.44 23.34 -7.88
C LEU A 331 -6.68 23.45 -6.55
N ALA A 332 -7.42 23.57 -5.44
CA ALA A 332 -6.83 23.65 -4.13
C ALA A 332 -6.00 22.40 -3.77
N GLU A 333 -6.47 21.20 -4.12
CA GLU A 333 -5.71 19.94 -3.92
C GLU A 333 -4.37 19.94 -4.68
N ILE A 334 -4.35 20.46 -5.92
CA ILE A 334 -3.11 20.58 -6.71
C ILE A 334 -2.16 21.56 -6.03
N HIS A 335 -2.63 22.77 -5.65
CA HIS A 335 -1.82 23.75 -4.94
C HIS A 335 -1.28 23.21 -3.61
N VAL A 336 -2.06 22.44 -2.85
CA VAL A 336 -1.56 21.73 -1.65
C VAL A 336 -0.42 20.77 -2.01
N SER A 337 -0.54 20.02 -3.11
CA SER A 337 0.50 19.08 -3.53
C SER A 337 1.79 19.77 -4.01
N GLU A 338 1.69 21.00 -4.48
CA GLU A 338 2.79 21.87 -4.87
C GLU A 338 3.34 22.70 -3.69
N ASN A 339 2.74 22.53 -2.50
CA ASN A 339 3.07 23.23 -1.28
C ASN A 339 2.79 24.76 -1.34
N ASP A 340 1.92 25.19 -2.25
CA ASP A 340 1.39 26.55 -2.36
C ASP A 340 0.08 26.67 -1.55
N LEU A 341 0.21 26.77 -0.23
CA LEU A 341 -0.95 26.75 0.68
C LEU A 341 -1.79 28.02 0.63
N GLU A 342 -1.22 29.16 0.25
CA GLU A 342 -1.97 30.40 0.06
C GLU A 342 -2.91 30.30 -1.14
N ALA A 343 -2.42 29.89 -2.32
CA ALA A 343 -3.25 29.66 -3.50
C ALA A 343 -4.28 28.57 -3.27
N ALA A 344 -3.92 27.50 -2.52
CA ALA A 344 -4.85 26.45 -2.13
C ALA A 344 -6.00 26.97 -1.27
N TYR A 345 -5.69 27.80 -0.26
CA TYR A 345 -6.68 28.41 0.61
C TYR A 345 -7.64 29.34 -0.18
N GLU A 346 -7.11 30.20 -1.04
CA GLU A 346 -7.89 31.11 -1.89
C GLU A 346 -8.85 30.36 -2.81
N ALA A 347 -8.36 29.33 -3.52
CA ALA A 347 -9.18 28.48 -4.38
C ALA A 347 -10.29 27.77 -3.61
N ALA A 348 -9.96 27.19 -2.44
CA ALA A 348 -10.93 26.54 -1.58
C ALA A 348 -11.96 27.53 -1.00
N LEU A 349 -11.55 28.73 -0.61
CA LEU A 349 -12.44 29.78 -0.09
C LEU A 349 -13.47 30.20 -1.15
N GLN A 350 -13.04 30.42 -2.40
CA GLN A 350 -13.93 30.73 -3.52
C GLN A 350 -14.97 29.61 -3.72
N GLY A 351 -14.54 28.33 -3.72
CA GLY A 351 -15.44 27.20 -3.90
C GLY A 351 -16.44 27.02 -2.76
N LYS A 352 -16.00 27.17 -1.50
CA LYS A 352 -16.84 27.13 -0.32
C LYS A 352 -17.91 28.23 -0.33
N ASN A 353 -17.51 29.47 -0.65
CA ASN A 353 -18.42 30.62 -0.66
C ASN A 353 -19.45 30.57 -1.78
N ALA A 354 -19.11 29.98 -2.93
CA ALA A 354 -20.03 29.87 -4.07
C ALA A 354 -21.20 28.90 -3.79
N PHE A 355 -20.91 27.72 -3.24
CA PHE A 355 -21.93 26.69 -2.98
C PHE A 355 -21.58 25.92 -1.69
N PRO A 356 -21.81 26.50 -0.50
CA PRO A 356 -21.33 25.93 0.79
C PRO A 356 -21.91 24.54 1.10
N ASP A 357 -23.16 24.27 0.74
CA ASP A 357 -23.86 23.02 1.04
C ASP A 357 -23.62 21.94 -0.01
N SER A 358 -23.04 22.30 -1.15
CA SER A 358 -22.71 21.34 -2.21
C SER A 358 -21.55 20.41 -1.79
N ILE A 359 -21.40 19.30 -2.54
CA ILE A 359 -20.26 18.38 -2.36
C ILE A 359 -18.94 19.14 -2.52
N GLY A 360 -18.82 19.99 -3.55
CA GLY A 360 -17.63 20.79 -3.78
C GLY A 360 -17.36 21.80 -2.66
N GLY A 361 -18.41 22.47 -2.17
CA GLY A 361 -18.31 23.38 -1.03
C GLY A 361 -17.84 22.70 0.24
N LYS A 362 -18.32 21.50 0.53
CA LYS A 362 -17.87 20.68 1.68
C LYS A 362 -16.43 20.20 1.50
N LEU A 363 -16.02 19.81 0.30
CA LEU A 363 -14.62 19.47 0.00
C LEU A 363 -13.70 20.67 0.22
N CYS A 364 -14.09 21.85 -0.28
CA CYS A 364 -13.37 23.11 -0.04
C CYS A 364 -13.31 23.44 1.44
N HIS A 365 -14.40 23.27 2.18
CA HIS A 365 -14.41 23.49 3.64
C HIS A 365 -13.39 22.59 4.35
N ASN A 366 -13.36 21.29 4.04
CA ASN A 366 -12.41 20.37 4.64
C ASN A 366 -10.95 20.73 4.30
N LEU A 367 -10.68 21.22 3.11
CA LEU A 367 -9.34 21.71 2.72
C LEU A 367 -8.96 22.94 3.52
N ILE A 368 -9.85 23.92 3.67
CA ILE A 368 -9.62 25.10 4.51
C ILE A 368 -9.31 24.69 5.95
N GLU A 369 -10.13 23.82 6.54
CA GLU A 369 -9.88 23.32 7.90
C GLU A 369 -8.51 22.65 8.03
N SER A 370 -8.10 21.86 7.02
CA SER A 370 -6.78 21.19 6.99
C SER A 370 -5.63 22.21 6.85
N ILE A 371 -5.78 23.23 5.99
CA ILE A 371 -4.76 24.27 5.79
C ILE A 371 -4.62 25.13 7.04
N THR A 372 -5.74 25.54 7.63
CA THR A 372 -5.77 26.44 8.81
C THR A 372 -5.61 25.69 10.13
N ALA A 373 -5.62 24.38 10.13
CA ALA A 373 -5.45 23.58 11.34
C ALA A 373 -4.16 23.96 12.06
N LYS A 374 -4.28 24.16 13.36
CA LYS A 374 -3.12 24.31 14.24
C LYS A 374 -2.35 23.00 14.30
N ALA A 375 -1.05 23.05 14.16
CA ALA A 375 -0.19 21.89 14.32
C ALA A 375 1.03 22.24 15.17
N ILE A 376 1.43 21.31 16.03
CA ILE A 376 2.62 21.45 16.87
C ILE A 376 3.26 20.08 17.07
N ASN A 377 4.59 20.07 16.96
CA ASN A 377 5.42 18.95 17.34
C ASN A 377 6.61 19.49 18.13
N VAL A 378 6.80 18.97 19.34
CA VAL A 378 7.92 19.35 20.21
C VAL A 378 8.85 18.17 20.35
N SER A 379 10.13 18.42 20.18
CA SER A 379 11.19 17.43 20.38
C SER A 379 12.37 18.07 21.12
N THR A 380 13.07 17.29 21.91
CA THR A 380 14.27 17.70 22.63
C THR A 380 15.22 16.53 22.79
N GLU A 381 16.46 16.80 23.15
CA GLU A 381 17.37 15.75 23.57
C GLU A 381 16.80 15.04 24.80
N ARG A 382 17.02 13.73 24.86
CA ARG A 382 16.53 12.94 25.99
C ARG A 382 17.32 13.14 27.26
N VAL A 383 18.59 13.53 27.14
CA VAL A 383 19.47 13.79 28.29
C VAL A 383 19.91 15.24 28.26
N TRP A 384 19.50 15.96 29.30
CA TRP A 384 19.83 17.38 29.44
C TRP A 384 21.04 17.55 30.36
N ASN A 385 22.03 18.25 29.86
CA ASN A 385 23.20 18.71 30.62
C ASN A 385 23.75 19.99 29.98
N ALA A 386 24.86 20.52 30.47
CA ALA A 386 25.51 21.69 29.86
C ALA A 386 26.37 21.25 28.64
N PRO A 387 26.34 22.00 27.50
CA PRO A 387 25.52 23.16 27.23
C PRO A 387 24.03 22.80 27.13
N ALA A 388 23.15 23.79 27.36
CA ALA A 388 21.71 23.58 27.30
C ALA A 388 21.28 23.03 25.92
N PRO A 389 20.56 21.90 25.85
CA PRO A 389 19.99 21.45 24.59
C PRO A 389 18.85 22.38 24.14
N ASN A 390 18.53 22.34 22.87
CA ASN A 390 17.39 23.04 22.35
C ASN A 390 16.11 22.18 22.44
N ILE A 391 15.00 22.84 22.84
CA ILE A 391 13.66 22.34 22.66
C ILE A 391 13.21 22.80 21.28
N ARG A 392 13.10 21.89 20.34
CA ARG A 392 12.69 22.20 18.98
C ARG A 392 11.18 22.14 18.85
N VAL A 393 10.58 23.24 18.47
CA VAL A 393 9.14 23.41 18.25
C VAL A 393 8.90 23.53 16.74
N ARG A 394 8.33 22.54 16.12
CA ARG A 394 7.81 22.61 14.75
C ARG A 394 6.34 22.92 14.83
N TYR A 395 5.90 23.98 14.19
CA TYR A 395 4.53 24.47 14.37
C TYR A 395 3.98 25.13 13.12
N LYS A 396 2.65 25.21 13.09
CA LYS A 396 1.89 25.90 12.05
C LYS A 396 0.62 26.50 12.67
N ASN A 397 0.26 27.73 12.27
CA ASN A 397 -0.98 28.44 12.66
C ASN A 397 -1.14 28.64 14.17
N ILE A 398 -0.04 28.80 14.90
CA ILE A 398 -0.02 29.12 16.33
C ILE A 398 0.99 30.23 16.60
N SER A 399 0.72 31.08 17.60
CA SER A 399 1.57 32.20 17.99
C SER A 399 2.12 32.07 19.41
N THR A 400 1.68 31.06 20.17
CA THR A 400 2.07 30.92 21.57
C THR A 400 2.05 29.44 21.97
N ILE A 401 3.06 29.03 22.73
CA ILE A 401 3.15 27.71 23.34
C ILE A 401 3.47 27.84 24.83
N HIS A 402 2.85 27.01 25.66
CA HIS A 402 3.09 26.93 27.09
C HIS A 402 3.83 25.64 27.41
N PHE A 403 4.86 25.75 28.24
CA PHE A 403 5.67 24.64 28.71
C PHE A 403 5.55 24.42 30.20
N ARG A 404 5.60 23.17 30.64
CA ARG A 404 5.76 22.79 32.06
C ARG A 404 6.76 21.65 32.16
N ILE A 405 7.63 21.69 33.17
CA ILE A 405 8.45 20.52 33.54
C ILE A 405 7.87 19.95 34.83
N VAL A 406 7.61 18.68 34.82
CA VAL A 406 7.14 17.92 35.99
C VAL A 406 8.11 16.80 36.29
N ASP A 407 8.32 16.51 37.59
CA ASP A 407 9.10 15.36 38.04
C ASP A 407 8.32 14.06 37.85
N ALA A 408 9.06 12.98 37.69
CA ALA A 408 8.49 11.64 37.64
C ALA A 408 9.41 10.63 38.32
N ASP A 409 8.84 9.59 38.90
CA ASP A 409 9.59 8.45 39.41
C ASP A 409 9.63 7.35 38.34
N TRP A 410 10.82 7.13 37.78
CA TRP A 410 11.03 6.13 36.75
C TRP A 410 10.71 4.71 37.26
N ASN A 411 11.06 4.40 38.52
CA ASN A 411 10.80 3.08 39.11
C ASN A 411 9.29 2.85 39.33
N GLN A 412 8.58 3.87 39.80
CA GLN A 412 7.12 3.82 39.94
C GLN A 412 6.45 3.62 38.58
N ARG A 413 6.94 4.29 37.53
CA ARG A 413 6.43 4.11 36.19
C ARG A 413 6.74 2.73 35.61
N LEU A 414 7.91 2.17 35.88
CA LEU A 414 8.27 0.82 35.52
C LEU A 414 7.33 -0.23 36.19
N ALA A 415 6.92 0.03 37.42
CA ALA A 415 6.04 -0.85 38.19
C ALA A 415 4.56 -0.81 37.74
N GLY A 416 4.17 0.12 36.89
CA GLY A 416 2.80 0.25 36.40
C GLY A 416 2.38 -0.95 35.53
N GLN A 417 1.29 -1.65 35.93
CA GLN A 417 0.85 -2.90 35.30
C GLN A 417 0.38 -2.76 33.84
N ASP A 418 -0.07 -1.57 33.45
CA ASP A 418 -0.68 -1.33 32.13
C ASP A 418 0.29 -0.70 31.12
N ARG A 419 1.58 -0.63 31.44
CA ARG A 419 2.60 0.03 30.61
C ARG A 419 3.57 -0.96 30.02
N TYR A 420 3.84 -0.78 28.75
CA TYR A 420 4.85 -1.56 28.07
C TYR A 420 6.27 -1.06 28.41
N ARG A 421 6.44 0.25 28.58
CA ARG A 421 7.69 0.93 28.97
C ARG A 421 7.39 2.19 29.81
N PRO A 422 8.34 2.67 30.63
CA PRO A 422 8.16 3.85 31.48
C PRO A 422 7.84 5.17 30.73
N ASP A 423 8.30 5.29 29.47
CA ASP A 423 8.06 6.44 28.60
C ASP A 423 6.69 6.42 27.91
N GLN A 424 6.00 5.28 27.89
CA GLN A 424 4.66 5.15 27.35
C GLN A 424 3.61 5.52 28.38
N PHE A 425 2.53 6.15 27.94
CA PHE A 425 1.40 6.51 28.80
C PHE A 425 0.08 6.32 28.06
N ASN A 426 -0.87 5.76 28.80
CA ASN A 426 -2.26 5.74 28.42
C ASN A 426 -2.94 7.08 28.72
N GLU A 427 -4.21 7.22 28.43
CA GLU A 427 -4.95 8.47 28.65
C GLU A 427 -5.03 8.86 30.14
N ALA A 428 -5.16 7.91 31.04
CA ALA A 428 -5.20 8.17 32.48
C ALA A 428 -3.85 8.70 33.02
N ASP A 429 -2.75 8.10 32.56
CA ASP A 429 -1.39 8.57 32.86
C ASP A 429 -1.15 10.00 32.37
N ARG A 430 -1.65 10.28 31.15
CA ARG A 430 -1.56 11.61 30.56
C ARG A 430 -2.26 12.64 31.45
N GLN A 431 -3.52 12.37 31.81
CA GLN A 431 -4.30 13.25 32.67
C GLN A 431 -3.63 13.48 34.03
N GLU A 432 -3.01 12.43 34.60
CA GLU A 432 -2.26 12.55 35.84
C GLU A 432 -1.05 13.49 35.71
N LEU A 433 -0.24 13.31 34.66
CA LEU A 433 0.93 14.15 34.38
C LEU A 433 0.56 15.63 34.19
N PHE A 434 -0.51 15.90 33.44
CA PHE A 434 -0.95 17.28 33.19
C PHE A 434 -1.54 17.97 34.43
N LYS A 435 -1.99 17.24 35.44
CA LYS A 435 -2.48 17.76 36.72
C LYS A 435 -1.37 17.98 37.74
N LYS A 436 -0.15 17.46 37.52
CA LYS A 436 0.97 17.67 38.45
C LYS A 436 1.36 19.13 38.56
N ASN A 437 1.76 19.54 39.76
CA ASN A 437 2.35 20.83 39.95
C ASN A 437 3.69 20.93 39.21
N PRO A 438 3.89 21.92 38.34
CA PRO A 438 5.12 22.06 37.62
C PRO A 438 6.27 22.50 38.50
N ILE A 439 7.46 21.94 38.33
CA ILE A 439 8.71 22.47 38.93
C ILE A 439 9.09 23.75 38.21
N LYS A 440 8.86 23.82 36.90
CA LYS A 440 9.10 25.00 36.08
C LYS A 440 7.99 25.13 35.04
N ALA A 441 7.60 26.39 34.80
CA ALA A 441 6.62 26.71 33.77
C ALA A 441 7.01 28.03 33.07
N TRP A 442 6.84 28.07 31.75
CA TRP A 442 7.07 29.30 30.96
C TRP A 442 6.20 29.30 29.71
N THR A 443 6.20 30.42 29.04
CA THR A 443 5.47 30.61 27.78
C THR A 443 6.43 31.15 26.74
N SER A 444 6.41 30.60 25.54
CA SER A 444 7.18 31.06 24.40
C SER A 444 6.25 31.67 23.35
N ASN A 445 6.63 32.83 22.84
CA ASN A 445 5.95 33.48 21.73
C ASN A 445 6.59 33.00 20.43
N LEU A 446 5.77 32.63 19.47
CA LEU A 446 6.15 32.09 18.19
C LEU A 446 5.83 33.07 17.07
N ASP A 447 6.65 33.16 16.06
CA ASP A 447 6.40 34.00 14.89
C ASP A 447 5.16 33.51 14.12
N PRO A 448 4.29 34.40 13.63
CA PRO A 448 3.12 34.00 12.86
C PRO A 448 3.50 33.30 11.55
N THR A 449 2.77 32.23 11.23
CA THR A 449 2.89 31.54 9.94
C THR A 449 1.82 32.06 8.98
N THR A 450 2.12 33.13 8.24
CA THR A 450 1.16 33.80 7.36
C THR A 450 0.85 33.04 6.09
N ASP A 451 1.76 32.17 5.67
CA ASP A 451 1.70 31.33 4.47
C ASP A 451 1.19 29.90 4.75
N TYR A 452 0.70 29.65 5.97
CA TYR A 452 0.26 28.33 6.45
C TYR A 452 1.36 27.25 6.44
N GLN A 453 2.61 27.61 6.23
CA GLN A 453 3.73 26.66 6.23
C GLN A 453 4.14 26.29 7.65
N GLU A 454 4.72 25.08 7.77
CA GLU A 454 5.32 24.65 9.04
C GLU A 454 6.69 25.32 9.22
N VAL A 455 6.90 25.95 10.35
CA VAL A 455 8.17 26.57 10.73
C VAL A 455 8.75 25.93 11.99
N THR A 456 10.03 26.16 12.22
CA THR A 456 10.74 25.64 13.40
C THR A 456 11.24 26.80 14.26
N HIS A 457 10.99 26.69 15.56
CA HIS A 457 11.54 27.55 16.59
C HIS A 457 12.35 26.72 17.58
N ASP A 458 13.57 27.16 17.90
CA ASP A 458 14.43 26.52 18.87
C ASP A 458 14.42 27.32 20.17
N GLU A 459 13.92 26.69 21.23
CA GLU A 459 13.84 27.24 22.60
C GLU A 459 14.94 26.62 23.46
N PRO A 460 15.80 27.42 24.17
CA PRO A 460 16.81 26.86 25.04
C PRO A 460 16.19 26.18 26.27
N ALA A 461 16.65 24.96 26.57
CA ALA A 461 16.19 24.23 27.74
C ALA A 461 16.70 24.86 29.04
N PRO A 462 15.91 24.92 30.13
CA PRO A 462 16.39 25.39 31.43
C PRO A 462 17.36 24.38 32.07
N LEU A 463 18.54 24.82 32.50
CA LEU A 463 19.59 23.99 33.11
C LEU A 463 19.56 23.95 34.65
N ASP A 464 18.68 24.70 35.30
CA ASP A 464 18.56 24.82 36.76
C ASP A 464 17.74 23.66 37.39
N LEU A 465 17.74 22.49 36.77
CA LEU A 465 17.09 21.27 37.25
C LEU A 465 18.11 20.38 38.00
N LYS A 466 17.65 19.67 39.02
CA LYS A 466 18.45 18.65 39.69
C LYS A 466 18.54 17.37 38.82
N PRO A 467 19.60 16.56 38.97
CA PRO A 467 19.64 15.25 38.32
C PRO A 467 18.37 14.44 38.62
N GLY A 468 17.75 13.84 37.60
CA GLY A 468 16.50 13.11 37.76
C GLY A 468 15.77 12.80 36.46
N TYR A 469 14.59 12.26 36.61
CA TYR A 469 13.69 11.87 35.52
C TYR A 469 12.49 12.83 35.47
N TYR A 470 12.20 13.37 34.32
CA TYR A 470 11.20 14.44 34.13
C TYR A 470 10.40 14.23 32.84
N PHE A 471 9.28 14.99 32.77
CA PHE A 471 8.56 15.21 31.52
C PHE A 471 8.48 16.69 31.21
N LEU A 472 8.83 17.05 29.99
CA LEU A 472 8.50 18.34 29.40
C LEU A 472 7.09 18.22 28.80
N LEU A 473 6.14 18.92 29.41
CA LEU A 473 4.76 19.03 28.92
C LEU A 473 4.61 20.29 28.08
N TYR A 474 3.83 20.22 27.01
CA TYR A 474 3.51 21.38 26.20
C TYR A 474 2.03 21.48 25.87
N SER A 475 1.54 22.69 25.64
CA SER A 475 0.14 23.01 25.47
C SER A 475 -0.06 24.28 24.66
N LEU A 476 -1.15 24.38 23.89
CA LEU A 476 -1.58 25.61 23.23
C LEU A 476 -2.37 26.54 24.16
N ASN A 477 -2.80 26.07 25.33
CA ASN A 477 -3.42 26.92 26.35
C ASN A 477 -2.69 26.80 27.70
N GLY A 478 -2.69 27.88 28.48
CA GLY A 478 -1.97 27.93 29.77
C GLY A 478 -2.58 27.07 30.88
N GLN A 479 -3.81 26.59 30.73
CA GLN A 479 -4.50 25.71 31.68
C GLN A 479 -4.12 24.26 31.51
N PHE A 480 -3.59 23.86 30.35
CA PHE A 480 -3.28 22.45 29.98
C PHE A 480 -4.53 21.55 30.01
N THR A 481 -5.68 22.12 29.60
CA THR A 481 -6.92 21.35 29.43
C THR A 481 -7.03 20.79 28.01
N PRO A 482 -7.74 19.66 27.80
CA PRO A 482 -7.82 19.01 26.48
C PRO A 482 -8.75 19.73 25.50
N GLU A 483 -9.67 20.58 25.96
CA GLU A 483 -10.69 21.21 25.11
C GLU A 483 -10.06 22.21 24.12
N ASN A 484 -10.27 21.97 22.83
CA ASN A 484 -9.73 22.78 21.72
C ASN A 484 -8.21 23.03 21.81
N ASN A 485 -7.46 22.04 22.27
CA ASN A 485 -6.06 22.15 22.60
C ASN A 485 -5.25 20.95 22.06
N GLN A 486 -3.99 21.17 21.82
CA GLN A 486 -3.03 20.11 21.56
C GLN A 486 -2.07 20.02 22.74
N LEU A 487 -2.07 18.86 23.38
CA LEU A 487 -1.24 18.54 24.53
C LEU A 487 -0.23 17.47 24.17
N GLY A 488 0.99 17.63 24.65
CA GLY A 488 2.00 16.60 24.48
C GLY A 488 3.01 16.58 25.61
N ALA A 489 3.81 15.51 25.62
CA ALA A 489 4.84 15.31 26.63
C ALA A 489 6.08 14.67 25.98
N CYS A 490 7.26 15.15 26.37
CA CYS A 490 8.55 14.58 26.04
C CYS A 490 9.22 14.06 27.31
N GLU A 491 9.65 12.81 27.30
CA GLU A 491 10.49 12.26 28.36
C GLU A 491 11.87 12.90 28.33
N LEU A 492 12.43 13.23 29.49
CA LEU A 492 13.81 13.65 29.60
C LEU A 492 14.48 13.23 30.93
N TRP A 493 15.79 13.12 30.86
CA TRP A 493 16.66 12.93 32.02
C TRP A 493 17.57 14.15 32.17
N VAL A 494 17.71 14.62 33.37
CA VAL A 494 18.78 15.55 33.72
C VAL A 494 19.91 14.73 34.30
N SER A 495 20.99 14.54 33.56
CA SER A 495 22.09 13.67 33.95
C SER A 495 23.38 13.99 33.20
N LYS A 496 24.51 13.77 33.86
CA LYS A 496 25.84 13.80 33.23
C LYS A 496 26.24 12.44 32.63
N LEU A 497 25.45 11.40 32.82
CA LEU A 497 25.75 10.07 32.31
C LEU A 497 25.42 9.96 30.82
N GLY A 498 26.31 9.31 30.08
CA GLY A 498 26.10 8.81 28.74
C GLY A 498 26.06 7.27 28.78
N LEU A 499 25.07 6.66 28.13
CA LEU A 499 24.91 5.21 28.07
C LEU A 499 24.87 4.75 26.61
N ILE A 500 25.83 3.91 26.24
CA ILE A 500 25.91 3.27 24.93
C ILE A 500 25.70 1.78 25.10
N LEU A 501 24.73 1.17 24.40
CA LEU A 501 24.45 -0.26 24.45
C LEU A 501 24.85 -0.94 23.14
N ARG A 502 25.48 -2.09 23.26
CA ARG A 502 25.83 -2.96 22.15
C ARG A 502 25.35 -4.38 22.42
N PRO A 503 24.12 -4.73 22.00
CA PRO A 503 23.67 -6.12 22.08
C PRO A 503 24.57 -7.01 21.21
N ARG A 504 25.13 -8.07 21.82
CA ARG A 504 25.96 -9.05 21.12
C ARG A 504 25.07 -10.22 20.70
N ASN A 505 25.09 -10.62 19.47
CA ASN A 505 24.25 -11.59 18.73
C ASN A 505 23.12 -10.96 17.89
N HIS A 506 23.27 -9.72 17.47
CA HIS A 506 22.41 -9.20 16.43
C HIS A 506 22.91 -9.66 15.05
N PHE A 507 22.01 -9.85 14.10
CA PHE A 507 22.31 -10.26 12.71
C PHE A 507 23.54 -9.50 12.15
N GLY A 508 24.59 -10.24 11.76
CA GLY A 508 25.75 -9.67 11.08
C GLY A 508 26.85 -9.07 11.97
N ILE A 509 26.74 -9.11 13.30
CA ILE A 509 27.85 -8.72 14.19
C ILE A 509 28.65 -9.97 14.54
N PRO A 510 29.97 -10.03 14.22
CA PRO A 510 30.81 -11.16 14.58
C PRO A 510 30.80 -11.41 16.10
N GLU A 511 30.81 -12.69 16.49
CA GLU A 511 31.08 -13.05 17.89
C GLU A 511 32.41 -12.42 18.33
N LEU A 512 32.45 -11.93 19.58
CA LEU A 512 33.75 -11.56 20.17
C LEU A 512 34.65 -12.80 20.23
N GLU A 513 35.95 -12.60 20.13
CA GLU A 513 36.92 -13.68 20.28
C GLU A 513 36.79 -14.45 21.61
N ASP A 514 36.19 -13.79 22.63
CA ASP A 514 35.95 -14.37 23.97
C ASP A 514 34.61 -15.14 24.07
N GLY A 515 33.81 -15.20 22.98
CA GLY A 515 32.54 -15.91 22.93
C GLY A 515 31.42 -15.29 23.79
N PHE A 516 31.53 -14.03 24.21
CA PHE A 516 30.55 -13.36 25.03
C PHE A 516 29.21 -13.20 24.30
N ARG A 517 28.14 -13.59 24.99
CA ARG A 517 26.74 -13.41 24.54
C ARG A 517 25.96 -12.65 25.61
N GLY A 518 25.34 -11.54 25.24
CA GLY A 518 24.62 -10.69 26.16
C GLY A 518 24.55 -9.23 25.72
N ILE A 519 24.35 -8.35 26.68
CA ILE A 519 24.43 -6.90 26.46
C ILE A 519 25.79 -6.42 26.99
N GLU A 520 26.59 -5.85 26.10
CA GLU A 520 27.75 -5.06 26.43
C GLU A 520 27.37 -3.60 26.34
N GLY A 521 27.81 -2.78 27.27
CA GLY A 521 27.58 -1.35 27.23
C GLY A 521 28.76 -0.58 27.78
N LEU A 522 28.75 0.71 27.50
CA LEU A 522 29.73 1.69 27.93
C LEU A 522 29.01 2.82 28.65
N VAL A 523 29.50 3.19 29.81
CA VAL A 523 29.05 4.35 30.59
C VAL A 523 30.16 5.39 30.60
N VAL A 524 29.83 6.61 30.17
CA VAL A 524 30.74 7.73 30.10
C VAL A 524 30.13 8.98 30.76
N ASP A 525 30.98 9.93 31.10
CA ASP A 525 30.52 11.28 31.33
C ASP A 525 30.11 11.88 29.97
N ASN A 526 28.86 12.31 29.86
CA ASN A 526 28.29 12.75 28.59
C ASN A 526 28.90 14.05 28.03
N GLN A 527 29.63 14.77 28.86
CA GLN A 527 30.27 16.03 28.49
C GLN A 527 31.71 15.87 28.07
N SER A 528 32.50 15.10 28.83
CA SER A 528 33.90 14.87 28.55
C SER A 528 34.17 13.64 27.69
N GLY A 529 33.24 12.67 27.66
CA GLY A 529 33.44 11.36 27.04
C GLY A 529 34.31 10.41 27.89
N GLU A 530 34.78 10.82 29.06
CA GLU A 530 35.60 10.00 29.95
C GLU A 530 34.81 8.80 30.52
N PRO A 531 35.41 7.60 30.59
CA PRO A 531 34.75 6.42 31.12
C PRO A 531 34.45 6.57 32.62
N ILE A 532 33.31 6.05 33.05
CA ILE A 532 32.89 6.04 34.47
C ILE A 532 33.07 4.65 35.03
N GLU A 533 34.03 4.49 35.94
CA GLU A 533 34.31 3.27 36.72
C GLU A 533 33.32 3.14 37.88
N GLY A 534 32.91 1.91 38.21
CA GLY A 534 32.10 1.58 39.38
C GLY A 534 30.63 2.05 39.31
N ALA A 535 30.13 2.47 38.15
CA ALA A 535 28.73 2.76 37.98
C ALA A 535 27.87 1.47 38.14
N ASN A 536 26.81 1.54 38.94
CA ASN A 536 25.87 0.43 39.11
C ASN A 536 24.95 0.35 37.88
N VAL A 537 24.94 -0.79 37.23
CA VAL A 537 24.09 -1.08 36.05
C VAL A 537 23.04 -2.10 36.44
N LEU A 538 21.79 -1.69 36.35
CA LEU A 538 20.59 -2.47 36.70
C LEU A 538 19.90 -2.91 35.41
N CYS A 539 19.68 -4.21 35.25
CA CYS A 539 19.01 -4.79 34.09
C CYS A 539 17.60 -5.24 34.47
N PHE A 540 16.63 -4.85 33.69
CA PHE A 540 15.22 -5.23 33.83
C PHE A 540 14.80 -6.04 32.60
N ALA A 541 15.12 -7.33 32.57
CA ALA A 541 14.79 -8.22 31.47
C ALA A 541 13.39 -8.82 31.61
N ARG A 542 12.64 -8.84 30.50
CA ARG A 542 11.30 -9.47 30.45
C ARG A 542 11.39 -10.97 30.71
N ASN A 543 10.36 -11.52 31.34
CA ASN A 543 10.21 -12.95 31.48
C ASN A 543 9.55 -13.55 30.24
N ASN A 544 9.89 -14.78 29.84
CA ASN A 544 9.32 -15.50 28.70
C ASN A 544 7.78 -15.64 28.73
N ASN A 545 7.18 -15.56 29.90
CA ASN A 545 5.73 -15.74 30.09
C ASN A 545 4.95 -14.43 30.28
N SER A 546 5.61 -13.27 30.25
CA SER A 546 4.99 -11.98 30.50
C SER A 546 5.54 -10.90 29.58
N ASN A 547 4.64 -10.15 28.95
CA ASN A 547 5.02 -8.95 28.18
C ASN A 547 5.37 -7.75 29.09
N GLN A 548 5.32 -7.90 30.41
CA GLN A 548 5.62 -6.85 31.37
C GLN A 548 7.09 -6.87 31.80
N LEU A 549 7.63 -5.68 32.06
CA LEU A 549 8.94 -5.54 32.67
C LEU A 549 8.85 -5.84 34.17
N PRO A 550 9.88 -6.47 34.76
CA PRO A 550 9.90 -6.72 36.20
C PRO A 550 10.12 -5.44 37.00
N ASN A 551 9.53 -5.35 38.18
CA ASN A 551 9.68 -4.21 39.08
C ASN A 551 11.04 -4.18 39.80
N THR A 552 11.75 -5.31 39.82
CA THR A 552 13.07 -5.47 40.41
C THR A 552 14.07 -5.86 39.33
N PRO A 553 15.31 -5.37 39.38
CA PRO A 553 16.31 -5.74 38.39
C PRO A 553 16.60 -7.26 38.44
N THR A 554 16.63 -7.86 37.27
CA THR A 554 16.96 -9.28 37.04
C THR A 554 18.46 -9.53 37.14
N SER A 555 19.27 -8.50 36.91
CA SER A 555 20.72 -8.58 37.04
C SER A 555 21.31 -7.22 37.48
N ARG A 556 22.42 -7.26 38.19
CA ARG A 556 23.21 -6.07 38.59
C ARG A 556 24.68 -6.33 38.31
N VAL A 557 25.30 -5.37 37.67
CA VAL A 557 26.74 -5.38 37.40
C VAL A 557 27.30 -3.97 37.60
N GLN A 558 28.62 -3.84 37.64
CA GLN A 558 29.31 -2.55 37.71
C GLN A 558 30.19 -2.37 36.48
N THR A 559 30.44 -1.13 36.13
CA THR A 559 31.40 -0.77 35.06
C THR A 559 32.83 -0.96 35.58
N ASP A 560 33.71 -1.41 34.68
CA ASP A 560 35.14 -1.50 34.93
C ASP A 560 35.86 -0.14 34.76
N ALA A 561 37.19 -0.11 34.90
CA ALA A 561 38.02 1.10 34.74
C ALA A 561 37.91 1.73 33.35
N THR A 562 37.44 1.01 32.35
CA THR A 562 37.20 1.51 30.98
C THR A 562 35.74 1.93 30.76
N GLY A 563 34.91 1.94 31.81
CA GLY A 563 33.50 2.24 31.74
C GLY A 563 32.63 1.13 31.12
N ILE A 564 33.22 -0.03 30.81
CA ILE A 564 32.52 -1.13 30.14
C ILE A 564 31.82 -2.01 31.20
N PHE A 565 30.60 -2.48 30.86
CA PHE A 565 29.89 -3.50 31.58
C PHE A 565 29.39 -4.60 30.66
N ARG A 566 29.18 -5.80 31.21
CA ARG A 566 28.67 -6.95 30.48
C ARG A 566 27.59 -7.67 31.28
N ILE A 567 26.42 -7.84 30.67
CA ILE A 567 25.29 -8.57 31.23
C ILE A 567 25.08 -9.85 30.42
N PRO A 568 25.47 -11.01 30.94
CA PRO A 568 25.35 -12.28 30.23
C PRO A 568 23.91 -12.85 30.27
N LYS A 569 23.59 -13.75 29.33
CA LYS A 569 22.40 -14.62 29.34
C LYS A 569 21.05 -13.91 29.44
N ILE A 570 20.86 -12.81 28.71
CA ILE A 570 19.56 -12.21 28.58
C ILE A 570 18.80 -12.97 27.48
N GLN A 571 17.64 -13.52 27.84
CA GLN A 571 16.80 -14.31 26.90
C GLN A 571 15.77 -13.47 26.16
N ASN A 572 15.50 -12.23 26.59
CA ASN A 572 14.47 -11.36 26.05
C ASN A 572 14.91 -9.89 26.04
N ALA A 573 13.96 -9.03 25.67
CA ALA A 573 14.15 -7.60 25.76
C ALA A 573 14.41 -7.11 27.18
N ALA A 574 15.34 -6.18 27.36
CA ALA A 574 15.68 -5.60 28.64
C ALA A 574 15.88 -4.09 28.59
N LEU A 575 15.41 -3.39 29.61
CA LEU A 575 15.79 -2.01 29.89
C LEU A 575 17.01 -1.99 30.83
N ILE A 576 17.90 -1.05 30.60
CA ILE A 576 19.10 -0.85 31.42
C ILE A 576 18.99 0.48 32.13
N LEU A 577 19.17 0.50 33.45
CA LEU A 577 19.28 1.70 34.26
C LEU A 577 20.69 1.78 34.84
N VAL A 578 21.35 2.91 34.66
CA VAL A 578 22.66 3.18 35.25
C VAL A 578 22.51 4.17 36.37
N GLU A 579 23.19 3.91 37.48
CA GLU A 579 23.26 4.79 38.66
C GLU A 579 24.73 4.99 39.05
N HIS A 580 25.13 6.25 39.19
CA HIS A 580 26.45 6.62 39.69
C HIS A 580 26.33 7.89 40.54
N GLN A 581 26.69 7.81 41.82
CA GLN A 581 26.50 8.91 42.77
C GLN A 581 25.02 9.38 42.85
N ALA A 582 24.74 10.65 42.52
CA ALA A 582 23.39 11.20 42.43
C ALA A 582 22.78 11.14 41.02
N GLU A 583 23.55 10.64 40.06
CA GLU A 583 23.15 10.61 38.63
C GLU A 583 22.48 9.29 38.29
N ARG A 584 21.45 9.36 37.44
CA ARG A 584 20.73 8.18 36.92
C ARG A 584 20.42 8.38 35.45
N LEU A 585 20.46 7.30 34.70
CA LEU A 585 20.05 7.29 33.30
C LEU A 585 19.58 5.91 32.87
N ALA A 586 18.38 5.82 32.30
CA ALA A 586 17.90 4.57 31.69
C ALA A 586 18.14 4.53 30.18
N SER A 587 18.19 3.34 29.61
CA SER A 587 18.22 3.16 28.15
C SER A 587 16.93 3.68 27.49
N GLN A 588 17.07 4.24 26.28
CA GLN A 588 15.92 4.77 25.52
C GLN A 588 15.02 3.65 24.99
N SER A 589 15.60 2.55 24.60
CA SER A 589 14.89 1.40 24.06
C SER A 589 15.33 0.12 24.77
N GLU A 590 14.50 -0.89 24.65
CA GLU A 590 14.87 -2.22 25.10
C GLU A 590 16.02 -2.76 24.24
N ALA A 591 17.01 -3.32 24.90
CA ALA A 591 18.05 -4.08 24.24
C ALA A 591 17.58 -5.54 24.08
N TYR A 592 17.69 -6.07 22.87
CA TYR A 592 17.30 -7.44 22.55
C TYR A 592 18.55 -8.29 22.33
N VAL A 593 18.58 -9.44 23.01
CA VAL A 593 19.56 -10.49 22.72
C VAL A 593 18.78 -11.69 22.20
N PHE A 594 18.92 -11.99 20.92
CA PHE A 594 18.30 -13.16 20.32
C PHE A 594 19.16 -14.39 20.63
N ASP A 595 18.59 -15.35 21.33
CA ASP A 595 19.20 -16.67 21.47
C ASP A 595 18.96 -17.46 20.19
N HIS A 596 19.66 -17.08 19.13
CA HIS A 596 19.76 -17.95 17.96
C HIS A 596 20.63 -19.13 18.38
N GLN A 597 20.06 -20.33 18.36
CA GLN A 597 20.88 -21.54 18.33
C GLN A 597 21.99 -21.29 17.31
N ALA A 598 23.23 -21.42 17.75
CA ALA A 598 24.36 -21.27 16.83
C ALA A 598 24.06 -22.11 15.59
N PRO A 599 24.07 -21.50 14.39
CA PRO A 599 23.86 -22.31 13.21
C PRO A 599 24.80 -23.49 13.26
N PRO A 600 24.38 -24.67 12.79
CA PRO A 600 25.19 -25.88 12.88
C PRO A 600 26.61 -25.55 12.41
N ALA A 601 27.61 -26.07 13.13
CA ALA A 601 29.03 -25.76 12.86
C ALA A 601 29.36 -26.00 11.38
N ASN A 602 28.70 -26.98 10.76
CA ASN A 602 28.85 -27.35 9.36
C ASN A 602 27.46 -27.32 8.66
N PRO A 603 26.96 -26.12 8.28
CA PRO A 603 25.69 -26.05 7.57
C PRO A 603 25.77 -26.73 6.22
N LEU A 604 24.77 -27.57 5.93
CA LEU A 604 24.59 -28.14 4.61
C LEU A 604 24.23 -27.02 3.62
N ASN A 605 24.88 -27.03 2.47
CA ASN A 605 24.55 -26.19 1.32
C ASN A 605 24.29 -27.08 0.11
N VAL A 606 23.30 -26.73 -0.69
CA VAL A 606 23.03 -27.44 -1.96
C VAL A 606 22.91 -26.43 -3.08
N ALA A 607 23.82 -26.49 -4.04
CA ALA A 607 23.70 -25.78 -5.30
C ALA A 607 22.85 -26.59 -6.26
N LEU A 608 21.67 -26.07 -6.63
CA LEU A 608 20.74 -26.70 -7.56
C LEU A 608 20.73 -25.93 -8.88
N PHE A 609 20.91 -26.63 -10.01
CA PHE A 609 20.91 -26.00 -11.33
C PHE A 609 20.35 -26.92 -12.38
N THR A 610 19.91 -26.35 -13.50
CA THR A 610 19.27 -27.06 -14.63
C THR A 610 20.07 -26.85 -15.91
N ASP A 611 19.83 -27.70 -16.93
CA ASP A 611 20.48 -27.59 -18.24
C ASP A 611 20.04 -26.36 -19.03
N ARG A 612 18.89 -25.75 -18.68
CA ARG A 612 18.35 -24.53 -19.30
C ARG A 612 17.61 -23.70 -18.27
N ALA A 613 17.45 -22.41 -18.55
CA ALA A 613 16.61 -21.52 -17.77
C ALA A 613 15.15 -21.47 -18.26
N ILE A 614 14.91 -21.85 -19.55
CA ILE A 614 13.60 -21.79 -20.20
C ILE A 614 13.29 -23.11 -20.88
N TYR A 615 12.09 -23.64 -20.66
CA TYR A 615 11.56 -24.86 -21.23
C TYR A 615 10.20 -24.64 -21.90
N ARG A 616 9.85 -25.50 -22.87
CA ARG A 616 8.47 -25.57 -23.38
C ARG A 616 7.67 -26.61 -22.58
N PRO A 617 6.34 -26.46 -22.49
CA PRO A 617 5.49 -27.54 -21.99
C PRO A 617 5.77 -28.87 -22.65
N GLY A 618 5.98 -29.92 -21.85
CA GLY A 618 6.32 -31.25 -22.29
C GLY A 618 7.82 -31.50 -22.56
N GLN A 619 8.69 -30.53 -22.39
CA GLN A 619 10.14 -30.74 -22.44
C GLN A 619 10.67 -31.36 -21.15
N THR A 620 11.71 -32.13 -21.25
CA THR A 620 12.43 -32.70 -20.11
C THR A 620 13.34 -31.63 -19.50
N ILE A 621 13.21 -31.42 -18.18
CA ILE A 621 14.05 -30.58 -17.35
C ILE A 621 15.12 -31.48 -16.75
N HIS A 622 16.36 -31.36 -17.19
CA HIS A 622 17.49 -32.05 -16.57
C HIS A 622 18.07 -31.15 -15.48
N PHE A 623 18.28 -31.71 -14.29
CA PHE A 623 18.85 -30.95 -13.19
C PHE A 623 19.98 -31.70 -12.49
N LYS A 624 20.83 -30.96 -11.81
CA LYS A 624 21.88 -31.46 -10.95
C LYS A 624 21.95 -30.68 -9.65
N GLY A 625 22.19 -31.37 -8.55
CA GLY A 625 22.48 -30.80 -7.26
C GLY A 625 23.88 -31.16 -6.78
N ILE A 626 24.56 -30.26 -6.08
CA ILE A 626 25.84 -30.51 -5.43
C ILE A 626 25.67 -30.16 -3.95
N ALA A 627 25.82 -31.14 -3.09
CA ALA A 627 25.70 -31.03 -1.66
C ALA A 627 27.09 -30.86 -1.02
N THR A 628 27.24 -29.78 -0.32
CA THR A 628 28.47 -29.44 0.43
C THR A 628 28.14 -29.03 1.85
N SER A 629 29.03 -29.25 2.79
CA SER A 629 29.00 -28.60 4.09
C SER A 629 30.10 -27.56 4.18
N SER A 630 29.85 -26.46 4.86
CA SER A 630 30.84 -25.43 5.05
C SER A 630 31.31 -25.41 6.51
N ASP A 631 32.59 -25.64 6.77
CA ASP A 631 33.17 -25.37 8.08
C ASP A 631 33.49 -23.89 8.22
N ARG A 632 32.71 -23.18 9.02
CA ARG A 632 32.85 -21.73 9.21
C ARG A 632 34.14 -21.33 9.93
N LYS A 633 34.75 -22.25 10.72
CA LYS A 633 35.99 -21.94 11.45
C LYS A 633 37.19 -21.98 10.55
N THR A 634 37.25 -22.97 9.64
CA THR A 634 38.38 -23.14 8.73
C THR A 634 38.13 -22.54 7.36
N ASN A 635 36.92 -22.03 7.08
CA ASN A 635 36.45 -21.54 5.78
C ASN A 635 36.68 -22.55 4.65
N ARG A 636 36.43 -23.85 4.95
CA ARG A 636 36.56 -24.95 3.99
C ARG A 636 35.21 -25.53 3.66
N TYR A 637 35.10 -26.01 2.43
CA TYR A 637 33.94 -26.77 1.98
C TYR A 637 34.29 -28.25 1.88
N GLU A 638 33.42 -29.09 2.39
CA GLU A 638 33.50 -30.54 2.30
C GLU A 638 32.31 -31.07 1.52
N ILE A 639 32.52 -32.09 0.70
CA ILE A 639 31.43 -32.78 -0.01
C ILE A 639 30.59 -33.60 0.97
N VAL A 640 29.30 -33.72 0.67
CA VAL A 640 28.36 -34.49 1.49
C VAL A 640 27.85 -35.67 0.69
N PRO A 641 28.52 -36.83 0.79
CA PRO A 641 28.12 -38.03 0.05
C PRO A 641 26.97 -38.77 0.71
N SER A 642 26.35 -39.71 -0.02
CA SER A 642 25.37 -40.71 0.45
C SER A 642 24.16 -40.13 1.21
N THR A 643 23.82 -38.84 0.95
CA THR A 643 22.72 -38.15 1.58
C THR A 643 21.47 -38.16 0.71
N LYS A 644 20.33 -38.47 1.31
CA LYS A 644 19.03 -38.50 0.62
C LYS A 644 18.44 -37.07 0.49
N PHE A 645 17.92 -36.80 -0.68
CA PHE A 645 17.24 -35.57 -1.06
C PHE A 645 15.93 -35.89 -1.77
N THR A 646 14.84 -35.27 -1.32
CA THR A 646 13.56 -35.28 -2.02
C THR A 646 13.44 -33.99 -2.81
N VAL A 647 13.56 -34.05 -4.12
CA VAL A 647 13.48 -32.94 -5.05
C VAL A 647 12.05 -32.80 -5.55
N GLN A 648 11.49 -31.59 -5.52
CA GLN A 648 10.11 -31.29 -5.92
C GLN A 648 10.10 -30.23 -7.00
N LEU A 649 9.26 -30.40 -8.03
CA LEU A 649 8.92 -29.38 -9.01
C LEU A 649 7.56 -28.79 -8.63
N GLN A 650 7.49 -27.47 -8.51
CA GLN A 650 6.27 -26.72 -8.17
C GLN A 650 5.87 -25.83 -9.35
N ASP A 651 4.56 -25.75 -9.61
CA ASP A 651 3.99 -24.85 -10.61
C ASP A 651 3.96 -23.39 -10.13
N PRO A 652 3.58 -22.40 -10.97
CA PRO A 652 3.48 -20.99 -10.58
C PRO A 652 2.49 -20.70 -9.43
N ASN A 653 1.61 -21.66 -9.11
CA ASN A 653 0.66 -21.59 -8.01
C ASN A 653 1.19 -22.25 -6.72
N GLY A 654 2.45 -22.75 -6.73
CA GLY A 654 3.05 -23.46 -5.61
C GLY A 654 2.57 -24.90 -5.42
N GLN A 655 1.83 -25.48 -6.40
CA GLN A 655 1.39 -26.87 -6.34
C GLN A 655 2.50 -27.81 -6.78
N ILE A 656 2.74 -28.86 -6.01
CA ILE A 656 3.73 -29.88 -6.35
C ILE A 656 3.25 -30.67 -7.58
N ILE A 657 4.07 -30.68 -8.63
CA ILE A 657 3.81 -31.40 -9.90
C ILE A 657 4.41 -32.80 -9.87
N GLU A 658 5.67 -32.87 -9.44
CA GLU A 658 6.47 -34.12 -9.47
C GLU A 658 7.43 -34.10 -8.28
N THR A 659 7.75 -35.28 -7.77
CA THR A 659 8.68 -35.49 -6.66
C THR A 659 9.61 -36.63 -6.98
N LEU A 660 10.92 -36.48 -6.78
CA LEU A 660 11.94 -37.48 -6.95
C LEU A 660 12.81 -37.63 -5.69
N ASP A 661 13.00 -38.87 -5.26
CA ASP A 661 13.93 -39.20 -4.17
C ASP A 661 15.28 -39.63 -4.79
N LEU A 662 16.34 -38.90 -4.45
CA LEU A 662 17.69 -39.05 -4.97
C LEU A 662 18.69 -39.15 -3.82
N SER A 663 19.87 -39.69 -4.08
CA SER A 663 20.98 -39.71 -3.13
C SER A 663 22.24 -39.13 -3.77
N SER A 664 23.01 -38.34 -2.99
CA SER A 664 24.31 -37.86 -3.45
C SER A 664 25.32 -39.02 -3.58
N ASN A 665 26.15 -38.96 -4.61
CA ASN A 665 27.28 -39.89 -4.82
C ASN A 665 28.50 -39.49 -4.01
N ASP A 666 29.62 -40.17 -4.19
CA ASP A 666 30.90 -39.93 -3.51
C ASP A 666 31.47 -38.51 -3.73
N PHE A 667 31.02 -37.81 -4.76
CA PHE A 667 31.36 -36.42 -5.06
C PHE A 667 30.31 -35.39 -4.53
N GLY A 668 29.40 -35.84 -3.67
CA GLY A 668 28.32 -35.00 -3.13
C GLY A 668 27.27 -34.60 -4.19
N SER A 669 27.31 -35.15 -5.40
CA SER A 669 26.41 -34.75 -6.49
C SER A 669 25.26 -35.75 -6.68
N PHE A 670 24.09 -35.23 -7.07
CA PHE A 670 22.93 -35.97 -7.50
C PHE A 670 22.33 -35.33 -8.74
N SER A 671 21.66 -36.10 -9.56
CA SER A 671 20.99 -35.60 -10.79
C SER A 671 19.71 -36.34 -11.06
N GLY A 672 18.80 -35.70 -11.75
CA GLY A 672 17.52 -36.25 -12.15
C GLY A 672 16.93 -35.50 -13.33
N SER A 673 15.76 -35.96 -13.73
CA SER A 673 14.97 -35.29 -14.77
C SER A 673 13.49 -35.32 -14.40
N MET A 674 12.79 -34.25 -14.73
CA MET A 674 11.35 -34.08 -14.59
C MET A 674 10.77 -33.55 -15.88
N THR A 675 9.46 -33.64 -16.07
CA THR A 675 8.81 -33.14 -17.28
C THR A 675 8.05 -31.86 -17.01
N ALA A 676 8.32 -30.82 -17.79
CA ALA A 676 7.52 -29.60 -17.76
C ALA A 676 6.06 -29.94 -18.12
N PRO A 677 5.07 -29.61 -17.28
CA PRO A 677 3.69 -30.04 -17.48
C PRO A 677 3.07 -29.37 -18.72
N ARG A 678 2.16 -30.08 -19.40
CA ARG A 678 1.39 -29.57 -20.55
C ARG A 678 0.03 -28.99 -20.15
N ASN A 679 -0.52 -29.45 -19.02
CA ASN A 679 -1.91 -29.19 -18.61
C ASN A 679 -2.01 -28.24 -17.44
N ARG A 680 -0.98 -27.42 -17.17
CA ARG A 680 -0.94 -26.47 -16.06
C ARG A 680 -0.49 -25.12 -16.56
N GLY A 681 -0.72 -24.08 -15.72
CA GLY A 681 -0.26 -22.73 -16.01
C GLY A 681 1.22 -22.68 -16.33
N THR A 682 1.57 -21.96 -17.39
CA THR A 682 2.96 -21.67 -17.75
C THR A 682 3.47 -20.47 -16.94
N GLY A 683 4.78 -20.32 -16.85
CA GLY A 683 5.45 -19.25 -16.09
C GLY A 683 6.61 -19.79 -15.28
N THR A 684 6.95 -19.07 -14.21
CA THR A 684 8.05 -19.45 -13.33
C THR A 684 7.67 -20.66 -12.49
N MET A 685 8.42 -21.75 -12.64
CA MET A 685 8.32 -22.95 -11.82
C MET A 685 9.53 -23.07 -10.90
N ILE A 686 9.34 -23.68 -9.74
CA ILE A 686 10.39 -23.79 -8.73
C ILE A 686 10.77 -25.26 -8.56
N LEU A 687 12.05 -25.56 -8.79
CA LEU A 687 12.66 -26.82 -8.40
C LEU A 687 13.28 -26.66 -7.02
N SER A 688 12.80 -27.39 -6.03
CA SER A 688 13.18 -27.22 -4.60
C SER A 688 13.51 -28.55 -3.93
N ILE A 689 14.21 -28.49 -2.82
CA ILE A 689 14.44 -29.64 -1.94
C ILE A 689 13.45 -29.55 -0.78
N LYS A 690 12.64 -30.59 -0.62
CA LYS A 690 11.63 -30.68 0.44
C LYS A 690 12.26 -30.40 1.81
N ASP A 691 11.57 -29.61 2.64
CA ASP A 691 11.93 -29.26 4.02
C ASP A 691 13.32 -28.60 4.15
N ARG A 692 13.86 -28.01 3.07
CA ARG A 692 15.15 -27.30 3.03
C ARG A 692 15.07 -26.03 2.19
N PRO A 693 15.84 -24.97 2.50
CA PRO A 693 15.77 -23.68 1.83
C PRO A 693 16.53 -23.64 0.49
N PHE A 694 16.66 -24.76 -0.22
CA PHE A 694 17.42 -24.83 -1.47
C PHE A 694 16.48 -24.98 -2.65
N SER A 695 16.54 -24.03 -3.57
CA SER A 695 15.70 -24.02 -4.77
C SER A 695 16.36 -23.31 -5.94
N THR A 696 15.87 -23.60 -7.15
CA THR A 696 16.19 -22.85 -8.36
C THR A 696 14.91 -22.63 -9.16
N ALA A 697 14.82 -21.46 -9.81
CA ALA A 697 13.68 -21.09 -10.64
C ALA A 697 13.99 -21.40 -12.10
N ILE A 698 12.97 -21.89 -12.82
CA ILE A 698 12.97 -22.12 -14.27
C ILE A 698 11.71 -21.53 -14.87
N ASN A 699 11.76 -21.12 -16.13
CA ASN A 699 10.57 -20.66 -16.84
C ASN A 699 10.05 -21.72 -17.80
N VAL A 700 8.77 -22.01 -17.73
CA VAL A 700 8.09 -22.89 -18.70
C VAL A 700 7.16 -22.03 -19.53
N GLU A 701 7.48 -21.88 -20.85
CA GLU A 701 6.82 -20.91 -21.73
C GLU A 701 6.69 -21.44 -23.16
N GLU A 702 5.65 -21.01 -23.87
CA GLU A 702 5.50 -21.17 -25.32
C GLU A 702 6.27 -20.04 -26.05
N TYR A 703 7.58 -20.16 -26.17
CA TYR A 703 8.38 -19.10 -26.78
C TYR A 703 8.57 -19.32 -28.29
N LYS A 704 8.51 -18.20 -29.04
CA LYS A 704 8.92 -18.18 -30.48
C LYS A 704 10.42 -17.82 -30.52
N ARG A 705 11.17 -18.50 -31.44
CA ARG A 705 12.57 -18.10 -31.64
C ARG A 705 12.65 -16.69 -32.11
N PRO A 706 13.38 -15.83 -31.39
CA PRO A 706 13.57 -14.45 -31.85
C PRO A 706 14.27 -14.43 -33.19
N LYS A 707 13.90 -13.49 -34.07
CA LYS A 707 14.47 -13.42 -35.44
C LYS A 707 15.69 -12.47 -35.48
N PHE A 708 15.83 -11.60 -34.50
CA PHE A 708 16.91 -10.62 -34.40
C PHE A 708 17.23 -10.30 -32.94
N GLN A 709 18.39 -9.72 -32.75
CA GLN A 709 18.83 -9.16 -31.46
C GLN A 709 19.15 -7.68 -31.59
N VAL A 710 18.91 -6.94 -30.53
CA VAL A 710 19.31 -5.55 -30.39
C VAL A 710 20.32 -5.45 -29.24
N THR A 711 21.45 -4.84 -29.49
CA THR A 711 22.47 -4.58 -28.48
C THR A 711 22.68 -3.07 -28.34
N LEU A 712 22.75 -2.59 -27.11
CA LEU A 712 23.14 -1.22 -26.80
C LEU A 712 24.57 -1.25 -26.23
N ASP A 713 25.41 -0.37 -26.75
CA ASP A 713 26.75 -0.21 -26.22
C ASP A 713 26.69 0.47 -24.84
N GLY A 714 27.36 -0.08 -23.86
CA GLY A 714 27.42 0.52 -22.52
C GLY A 714 28.07 1.90 -22.53
N ILE A 715 27.62 2.76 -21.62
CA ILE A 715 28.24 4.07 -21.39
C ILE A 715 29.63 3.82 -20.80
N LYS A 716 30.69 4.23 -21.50
CA LYS A 716 32.07 3.98 -21.08
C LYS A 716 32.63 5.03 -20.12
N ASP A 717 32.05 6.22 -20.10
CA ASP A 717 32.53 7.36 -19.33
C ASP A 717 31.69 7.60 -18.07
N GLN A 718 32.29 8.23 -17.05
CA GLN A 718 31.57 8.70 -15.89
C GLN A 718 30.71 9.91 -16.29
N VAL A 719 29.41 9.73 -16.27
CA VAL A 719 28.44 10.76 -16.65
C VAL A 719 28.00 11.52 -15.39
N LYS A 720 28.04 12.85 -15.44
CA LYS A 720 27.51 13.74 -14.40
C LYS A 720 26.07 14.11 -14.71
N LEU A 721 25.39 14.66 -13.69
CA LEU A 721 24.07 15.26 -13.88
C LEU A 721 24.19 16.38 -14.94
N ASP A 722 23.21 16.45 -15.83
CA ASP A 722 23.13 17.40 -16.97
C ASP A 722 24.11 17.15 -18.13
N ASP A 723 24.91 16.08 -18.10
CA ASP A 723 25.74 15.71 -19.25
C ASP A 723 24.90 15.13 -20.39
N LYS A 724 25.26 15.50 -21.63
CA LYS A 724 24.68 14.92 -22.84
C LYS A 724 25.28 13.54 -23.11
N VAL A 725 24.45 12.51 -23.10
CA VAL A 725 24.87 11.12 -23.30
C VAL A 725 24.47 10.64 -24.69
N THR A 726 25.41 10.04 -25.42
CA THR A 726 25.14 9.39 -26.70
C THR A 726 25.20 7.88 -26.53
N LEU A 727 24.13 7.19 -26.88
CA LEU A 727 24.04 5.72 -26.88
C LEU A 727 24.08 5.20 -28.31
N ASN A 728 24.93 4.20 -28.55
CA ASN A 728 24.97 3.50 -29.82
C ASN A 728 24.29 2.13 -29.69
N GLY A 729 23.43 1.79 -30.64
CA GLY A 729 22.73 0.52 -30.68
C GLY A 729 22.91 -0.18 -32.03
N LYS A 730 22.86 -1.53 -32.02
CA LYS A 730 22.90 -2.37 -33.23
C LYS A 730 21.75 -3.34 -33.20
N ALA A 731 21.04 -3.45 -34.31
CA ALA A 731 20.04 -4.48 -34.56
C ALA A 731 20.58 -5.44 -35.64
N MET A 732 20.71 -6.71 -35.29
CA MET A 732 21.23 -7.75 -36.18
C MET A 732 20.31 -8.97 -36.18
N SER A 733 20.07 -9.56 -37.33
CA SER A 733 19.44 -10.88 -37.38
C SER A 733 20.36 -11.95 -36.78
N TYR A 734 19.80 -13.05 -36.29
CA TYR A 734 20.62 -14.18 -35.79
C TYR A 734 21.48 -14.84 -36.87
N THR A 735 21.24 -14.54 -38.14
CA THR A 735 22.09 -14.95 -39.25
C THR A 735 23.26 -14.00 -39.49
N GLY A 736 23.39 -12.92 -38.69
CA GLY A 736 24.49 -11.96 -38.78
C GLY A 736 24.27 -10.78 -39.72
N ALA A 737 23.11 -10.69 -40.38
CA ALA A 737 22.79 -9.56 -41.26
C ALA A 737 22.30 -8.34 -40.43
N ALA A 738 22.78 -7.15 -40.80
CA ALA A 738 22.26 -5.88 -40.21
C ALA A 738 20.83 -5.65 -40.66
N ILE A 739 19.97 -5.14 -39.75
CA ILE A 739 18.59 -4.78 -40.08
C ILE A 739 18.58 -3.32 -40.54
N GLN A 740 18.12 -3.09 -41.76
CA GLN A 740 17.98 -1.78 -42.36
C GLN A 740 16.54 -1.26 -42.24
N ASP A 741 16.35 0.06 -42.20
CA ASP A 741 15.05 0.74 -42.19
C ASP A 741 14.11 0.33 -41.04
N ALA A 742 14.66 -0.09 -39.90
CA ALA A 742 13.88 -0.43 -38.74
C ALA A 742 13.36 0.82 -38.02
N LYS A 743 12.07 0.84 -37.67
CA LYS A 743 11.55 1.82 -36.73
C LYS A 743 12.11 1.50 -35.34
N ILE A 744 12.80 2.47 -34.74
CA ILE A 744 13.38 2.35 -33.40
C ILE A 744 12.50 3.17 -32.46
N ARG A 745 12.04 2.51 -31.40
CA ARG A 745 11.41 3.17 -30.26
C ARG A 745 12.33 2.98 -29.05
N TYR A 746 12.58 4.06 -28.32
CA TYR A 746 13.39 4.00 -27.11
C TYR A 746 12.63 4.62 -25.96
N ARG A 747 12.97 4.22 -24.76
CA ARG A 747 12.45 4.77 -23.50
C ARG A 747 13.60 5.02 -22.55
N VAL A 748 13.69 6.22 -22.02
CA VAL A 748 14.67 6.57 -21.01
C VAL A 748 13.98 6.63 -19.64
N VAL A 749 14.44 5.80 -18.72
CA VAL A 749 13.88 5.69 -17.37
C VAL A 749 14.94 6.05 -16.36
N ARG A 750 14.65 7.02 -15.50
CA ARG A 750 15.47 7.36 -14.35
C ARG A 750 15.04 6.49 -13.16
N ALA A 751 15.94 5.67 -12.65
CA ALA A 751 15.75 4.91 -11.42
C ALA A 751 16.73 5.37 -10.35
N VAL A 752 16.24 5.66 -9.15
CA VAL A 752 17.10 5.96 -8.00
C VAL A 752 17.70 4.65 -7.49
N ARG A 753 19.03 4.55 -7.49
CA ARG A 753 19.76 3.44 -6.86
C ARG A 753 20.36 3.89 -5.54
N TRP A 754 20.01 3.19 -4.48
CA TRP A 754 20.65 3.35 -3.19
C TRP A 754 21.87 2.41 -3.11
N PRO A 755 22.99 2.84 -2.54
CA PRO A 755 24.14 1.95 -2.30
C PRO A 755 23.73 0.74 -1.44
N ASP A 756 24.29 -0.43 -1.72
CA ASP A 756 23.93 -1.68 -1.03
C ASP A 756 24.15 -1.60 0.49
N TRP A 757 25.16 -0.86 0.94
CA TRP A 757 25.41 -0.63 2.36
C TRP A 757 24.27 0.17 3.03
N PHE A 758 23.64 1.10 2.31
CA PHE A 758 22.51 1.87 2.85
C PHE A 758 21.29 0.96 3.07
N LEU A 759 21.01 0.07 2.13
CA LEU A 759 19.91 -0.91 2.25
C LEU A 759 20.17 -1.91 3.38
N SER A 760 21.41 -2.36 3.56
CA SER A 760 21.77 -3.30 4.64
C SER A 760 21.63 -2.68 6.03
N CYS A 761 21.89 -1.39 6.19
CA CYS A 761 21.78 -0.68 7.46
C CYS A 761 20.35 -0.26 7.83
N PHE A 762 19.47 -0.06 6.84
CA PHE A 762 18.14 0.55 7.03
C PHE A 762 16.98 -0.27 6.49
N ALA A 763 17.23 -1.49 6.00
CA ALA A 763 16.22 -2.36 5.36
C ALA A 763 14.95 -2.63 6.20
N TRP A 764 15.02 -2.50 7.49
CA TRP A 764 13.90 -2.70 8.42
C TRP A 764 13.12 -1.42 8.73
N ARG A 765 13.66 -0.24 8.41
CA ARG A 765 13.00 1.06 8.64
C ARG A 765 12.40 1.67 7.37
N ILE A 766 12.92 1.28 6.23
CA ILE A 766 12.45 1.77 4.95
C ILE A 766 11.83 0.56 4.27
N ALA A 767 10.49 0.52 4.18
CA ALA A 767 9.85 -0.33 3.19
C ALA A 767 10.62 -0.13 1.89
N PRO A 768 10.97 -1.18 1.13
CA PRO A 768 11.72 -1.01 -0.09
C PRO A 768 10.90 -0.05 -0.97
N TYR A 769 11.25 1.22 -0.93
CA TYR A 769 10.91 2.16 -1.94
C TYR A 769 11.65 1.63 -3.17
N GLN A 770 11.00 0.75 -3.90
CA GLN A 770 11.33 0.56 -5.29
C GLN A 770 11.18 1.95 -5.87
N GLY A 771 12.33 2.60 -6.09
CA GLY A 771 12.38 3.98 -6.51
C GLY A 771 11.43 4.10 -7.69
N ARG A 772 10.47 5.03 -7.61
CA ARG A 772 9.59 5.31 -8.72
C ARG A 772 10.49 5.57 -9.92
N SER A 773 10.50 4.64 -10.86
CA SER A 773 11.17 4.86 -12.12
C SER A 773 10.40 5.98 -12.82
N GLN A 774 11.05 7.10 -13.02
CA GLN A 774 10.48 8.21 -13.75
C GLN A 774 10.91 8.10 -15.21
N GLU A 775 9.96 7.99 -16.11
CA GLU A 775 10.23 8.12 -17.55
C GLU A 775 10.56 9.58 -17.86
N ILE A 776 11.72 9.82 -18.44
CA ILE A 776 12.21 11.17 -18.75
C ILE A 776 12.29 11.46 -20.26
N ALA A 777 12.21 10.45 -21.11
CA ALA A 777 12.10 10.61 -22.57
C ALA A 777 11.58 9.33 -23.23
N GLN A 778 10.84 9.49 -24.33
CA GLN A 778 10.33 8.42 -25.18
C GLN A 778 10.61 8.69 -26.67
#